data_128c19cd720ca432b1f34ba15f62dac1
#
_entry.id   128c19cd720ca432b1f34ba15f62dac1
#
_cell.length_a   1.000
_cell.length_b   1.000
_cell.length_c   1.000
_cell.angle_alpha   90.00
_cell.angle_beta   90.00
_cell.angle_gamma   90.00
#
_symmetry.space_group_name_H-M   'P 1'
#
loop_
_entity.id
_entity.type
_entity.pdbx_description
1 polymer ?
#
loop_
_entity_poly.entity_id
_entity_poly.type
_entity_poly.pdbx_seq_one_letter_code
_entity_poly.pdbx_strand_id
1 'polypeptide(L)'
;MLKRELGVLFLVGCLIITSAPVASCRSPAPIIYVAGDGSGDFNCDGKDDHVQINQALKFVADNSAYTTVHLKGPFTYVIDDTLLIGSNTILEGDSNAVIKLTNNAGWETMKPLIQQMSSSGNNNITIRGFEVNVNHDGNSELAKGKGYYNVIYFLYTSNVTVHDMYMHDGHGDGLRIKYGSNIKFYNNTIDKLGHDGLFAIECSNVEAWNNRITCRTNSALRVWNTNNVKFHDNFIDSFYHWSAGGPGIQVERSSGDMNNIKIYDNVITNTYGPGIWLIGTAGAYDKSLSSVHICHNIFYDSGTNPSIEWVGGVLGSGFHNVLVENNVFDGVHNAAVVNMYSTDTNAGPSGTGFTTTVRNNIIVNTVPRTKNSAGTGYGVINHLPSSHTIVLENNCLYNNAAGNYKNVKSTTDIYADPLFAGQSLHDYHLKSVAGHWSGTKWVKDSVSSPCIDAGNPSSDYSKEPEDNGNRINIGRYGNTVYASLSGTAPEVIPEDPVPQDPVVFKVSDNRLRESSPDAVYRDSTFIDVGGMNNARYRDVMWFDLSEYTNPSEIDNATLSLYWYYPAGNKRPDDTIVEVYRPASSWNTSYVSWNKRDKNVAWKNAGGDWYDKNGVLQGSTPYATFTIRGSAFPDNRYYELDVTELVKEYTSGKYENTGFLIKARNENNNYIAFYSNECGKETQKPSLNITKKVSSENIPVVPEIIEKITLNATLTGAIDNRLREASPDAVYQDSTFIDVGGINDAGYRDMMGFDLSEFNNTTEVTSANLFLYWYYPAGNTRPDDTIVEVYRPASSWNTSYVSWNKRDKNVAWKNPGGDWYDKNGVLQGSTPYATITFKGSTLPDNRYYELDVTELVKEYVSGKYENTGVLIKARTENNNYIAFYSIECGIETQVPKLQLEYLI
;
A
#
# COMPACT_ATOMS: atom_id res chain seq x y z
N MET A 1 54.54 61.66 -35.23
CA MET A 1 53.83 62.41 -34.19
C MET A 1 52.85 61.41 -33.56
N LEU A 2 52.95 61.21 -32.31
CA LEU A 2 52.49 60.34 -31.35
C LEU A 2 51.42 59.21 -31.78
N LYS A 3 51.88 58.01 -31.82
CA LYS A 3 51.06 56.83 -31.67
C LYS A 3 50.62 56.64 -30.20
N ARG A 4 49.37 56.38 -29.96
CA ARG A 4 48.89 55.89 -28.69
C ARG A 4 48.50 54.43 -28.90
N GLU A 5 49.21 53.53 -28.27
CA GLU A 5 48.86 52.12 -28.13
C GLU A 5 47.82 51.97 -27.03
N LEU A 6 46.71 51.25 -27.32
CA LEU A 6 45.70 50.80 -26.31
C LEU A 6 46.06 49.39 -25.91
N GLY A 7 46.56 49.25 -24.68
CA GLY A 7 46.72 47.91 -24.09
C GLY A 7 45.41 47.37 -23.59
N VAL A 8 45.06 46.19 -24.07
CA VAL A 8 43.92 45.41 -23.60
C VAL A 8 44.35 44.58 -22.40
N LEU A 9 43.84 44.92 -21.23
CA LEU A 9 44.05 44.17 -20.00
C LEU A 9 43.02 43.01 -19.96
N PHE A 10 43.48 41.75 -20.13
CA PHE A 10 42.64 40.58 -19.87
C PHE A 10 42.60 40.35 -18.34
N LEU A 11 41.44 40.67 -17.74
CA LEU A 11 41.09 40.20 -16.40
C LEU A 11 40.62 38.74 -16.48
N VAL A 12 41.45 37.80 -16.06
CA VAL A 12 41.02 36.43 -15.83
C VAL A 12 40.31 36.39 -14.47
N GLY A 13 38.99 36.48 -14.52
CA GLY A 13 38.17 36.25 -13.34
C GLY A 13 38.09 34.74 -13.07
N CYS A 14 38.81 34.27 -12.03
CA CYS A 14 38.55 32.94 -11.49
C CYS A 14 37.13 32.89 -10.89
N LEU A 15 36.20 32.30 -11.61
CA LEU A 15 34.91 31.90 -11.05
C LEU A 15 35.14 30.65 -10.24
N ILE A 16 35.20 30.78 -8.92
CA ILE A 16 35.14 29.64 -8.00
C ILE A 16 33.71 29.18 -7.97
N ILE A 17 33.38 28.20 -8.79
CA ILE A 17 32.12 27.46 -8.67
C ILE A 17 32.30 26.46 -7.52
N THR A 18 31.79 26.78 -6.36
CA THR A 18 31.60 25.80 -5.30
C THR A 18 30.46 24.86 -5.75
N SER A 19 30.82 23.72 -6.32
CA SER A 19 29.89 22.64 -6.54
C SER A 19 29.49 22.07 -5.17
N ALA A 20 28.25 22.32 -4.76
CA ALA A 20 27.62 21.52 -3.74
C ALA A 20 27.67 20.04 -4.19
N PRO A 21 27.85 19.08 -3.29
CA PRO A 21 27.79 17.68 -3.65
C PRO A 21 26.37 17.38 -4.16
N VAL A 22 26.26 17.13 -5.45
CA VAL A 22 25.05 16.54 -6.03
C VAL A 22 25.07 15.09 -5.55
N ALA A 23 24.17 14.75 -4.66
CA ALA A 23 23.82 13.36 -4.43
C ALA A 23 23.56 12.73 -5.80
N SER A 24 24.28 11.67 -6.15
CA SER A 24 24.05 10.96 -7.39
C SER A 24 22.74 10.18 -7.26
N CYS A 25 21.62 10.88 -7.42
CA CYS A 25 20.44 10.18 -7.96
C CYS A 25 20.90 9.63 -9.31
N ARG A 26 20.77 8.33 -9.56
CA ARG A 26 20.65 7.83 -10.94
C ARG A 26 19.72 8.79 -11.62
N SER A 27 20.18 9.45 -12.69
CA SER A 27 19.26 10.21 -13.52
C SER A 27 18.14 9.25 -13.89
N PRO A 28 16.86 9.58 -13.63
CA PRO A 28 15.78 8.72 -14.07
C PRO A 28 16.02 8.42 -15.54
N ALA A 29 15.81 7.16 -15.96
CA ALA A 29 15.96 6.78 -17.35
C ALA A 29 15.16 7.78 -18.20
N PRO A 30 15.70 8.27 -19.30
CA PRO A 30 15.03 9.28 -20.08
C PRO A 30 13.66 8.79 -20.53
N ILE A 31 12.66 9.66 -20.42
CA ILE A 31 11.26 9.40 -20.73
C ILE A 31 11.02 9.79 -22.18
N ILE A 32 10.28 9.00 -22.92
CA ILE A 32 9.72 9.31 -24.22
C ILE A 32 8.32 9.87 -24.04
N TYR A 33 8.10 11.10 -24.48
CA TYR A 33 6.82 11.77 -24.39
C TYR A 33 6.00 11.62 -25.66
N VAL A 34 4.73 11.23 -25.49
CA VAL A 34 3.71 11.27 -26.54
C VAL A 34 2.75 12.41 -26.20
N ALA A 35 2.46 13.29 -27.14
CA ALA A 35 1.63 14.48 -26.90
C ALA A 35 0.70 14.78 -28.08
N GLY A 36 -0.43 15.45 -27.80
CA GLY A 36 -1.36 15.95 -28.83
C GLY A 36 -1.17 17.41 -29.21
N ASP A 37 -0.26 18.12 -28.54
CA ASP A 37 -0.03 19.57 -28.72
C ASP A 37 1.27 19.91 -29.48
N GLY A 38 1.96 18.89 -30.00
CA GLY A 38 3.23 19.05 -30.68
C GLY A 38 4.45 19.10 -29.77
N SER A 39 4.29 18.94 -28.45
CA SER A 39 5.36 19.05 -27.45
C SER A 39 6.02 17.71 -27.10
N GLY A 40 5.58 16.61 -27.72
CA GLY A 40 6.11 15.25 -27.49
C GLY A 40 7.27 14.88 -28.42
N ASP A 41 7.98 13.83 -28.06
CA ASP A 41 8.91 13.14 -28.98
C ASP A 41 8.15 12.48 -30.13
N PHE A 42 6.93 12.02 -29.84
CA PHE A 42 5.94 11.54 -30.79
C PHE A 42 4.66 12.33 -30.63
N ASN A 43 4.09 12.82 -31.74
CA ASN A 43 2.94 13.72 -31.67
C ASN A 43 1.73 13.13 -32.39
N CYS A 44 0.61 13.15 -31.70
CA CYS A 44 -0.71 12.66 -32.08
C CYS A 44 -1.62 13.81 -32.54
N ASP A 45 -2.68 13.52 -33.28
CA ASP A 45 -3.64 14.50 -33.77
C ASP A 45 -5.10 14.18 -33.38
N GLY A 46 -5.30 13.12 -32.56
CA GLY A 46 -6.62 12.65 -32.16
C GLY A 46 -7.25 11.67 -33.14
N LYS A 47 -6.44 11.13 -34.08
CA LYS A 47 -6.89 10.16 -35.05
C LYS A 47 -5.78 9.13 -35.35
N ASP A 48 -6.11 7.86 -35.28
CA ASP A 48 -5.17 6.74 -35.53
C ASP A 48 -3.91 6.84 -34.64
N ASP A 49 -4.04 7.43 -33.44
CA ASP A 49 -2.95 7.77 -32.52
C ASP A 49 -2.18 6.52 -32.04
N HIS A 50 -2.75 5.32 -32.22
CA HIS A 50 -2.03 4.07 -31.97
C HIS A 50 -0.73 3.96 -32.78
N VAL A 51 -0.62 4.61 -33.92
CA VAL A 51 0.59 4.59 -34.76
C VAL A 51 1.75 5.25 -34.03
N GLN A 52 1.55 6.48 -33.51
CA GLN A 52 2.58 7.24 -32.80
C GLN A 52 2.91 6.62 -31.46
N ILE A 53 1.89 6.17 -30.73
CA ILE A 53 2.08 5.48 -29.44
C ILE A 53 2.88 4.18 -29.65
N ASN A 54 2.55 3.38 -30.67
CA ASN A 54 3.29 2.15 -30.99
C ASN A 54 4.72 2.42 -31.44
N GLN A 55 4.98 3.53 -32.13
CA GLN A 55 6.35 3.97 -32.45
C GLN A 55 7.15 4.28 -31.18
N ALA A 56 6.54 5.01 -30.23
CA ALA A 56 7.16 5.32 -28.94
C ALA A 56 7.43 4.04 -28.12
N LEU A 57 6.45 3.14 -28.02
CA LEU A 57 6.57 1.85 -27.31
C LEU A 57 7.66 0.96 -27.92
N LYS A 58 7.71 0.90 -29.27
CA LYS A 58 8.75 0.17 -29.96
C LYS A 58 10.13 0.80 -29.77
N PHE A 59 10.21 2.13 -29.80
CA PHE A 59 11.47 2.84 -29.56
C PHE A 59 12.03 2.48 -28.17
N VAL A 60 11.21 2.51 -27.13
CA VAL A 60 11.61 2.14 -25.77
C VAL A 60 12.00 0.66 -25.68
N ALA A 61 11.23 -0.23 -26.30
CA ALA A 61 11.54 -1.66 -26.31
C ALA A 61 12.88 -2.00 -27.00
N ASP A 62 13.25 -1.23 -28.05
CA ASP A 62 14.48 -1.40 -28.80
C ASP A 62 15.71 -0.70 -28.18
N ASN A 63 15.51 0.20 -27.21
CA ASN A 63 16.57 1.03 -26.62
C ASN A 63 16.61 0.91 -25.09
N SER A 64 17.47 0.09 -24.56
CA SER A 64 17.62 -0.16 -23.12
C SER A 64 17.97 1.07 -22.26
N ALA A 65 18.35 2.19 -22.89
CA ALA A 65 18.53 3.47 -22.19
C ALA A 65 17.22 4.13 -21.76
N TYR A 66 16.09 3.71 -22.33
CA TYR A 66 14.76 4.24 -22.05
C TYR A 66 13.90 3.15 -21.43
N THR A 67 13.02 3.53 -20.50
CA THR A 67 12.09 2.58 -19.88
C THR A 67 10.65 3.03 -19.95
N THR A 68 10.39 4.31 -20.22
CA THR A 68 9.08 4.93 -20.03
C THR A 68 8.58 5.62 -21.27
N VAL A 69 7.33 5.34 -21.62
CA VAL A 69 6.49 6.12 -22.54
C VAL A 69 5.46 6.85 -21.71
N HIS A 70 5.46 8.18 -21.77
CA HIS A 70 4.55 9.03 -21.02
C HIS A 70 3.57 9.75 -21.94
N LEU A 71 2.27 9.52 -21.72
CA LEU A 71 1.16 10.15 -22.42
C LEU A 71 0.84 11.50 -21.76
N LYS A 72 1.10 12.60 -22.45
CA LYS A 72 0.79 13.93 -21.91
C LYS A 72 -0.71 14.23 -21.98
N GLY A 73 -1.25 14.80 -20.91
CA GLY A 73 -2.59 15.36 -20.83
C GLY A 73 -2.58 16.91 -20.78
N PRO A 74 -3.74 17.55 -20.97
CA PRO A 74 -5.04 16.95 -21.31
C PRO A 74 -5.15 16.63 -22.80
N PHE A 75 -5.25 15.35 -23.15
CA PHE A 75 -5.46 14.95 -24.54
C PHE A 75 -6.19 13.61 -24.62
N THR A 76 -7.06 13.43 -25.61
CA THR A 76 -7.70 12.16 -25.91
C THR A 76 -7.03 11.53 -27.12
N TYR A 77 -6.27 10.47 -26.86
CA TYR A 77 -5.61 9.63 -27.86
C TYR A 77 -6.63 8.66 -28.43
N VAL A 78 -7.08 8.89 -29.69
CA VAL A 78 -8.07 8.05 -30.34
C VAL A 78 -7.37 6.93 -31.10
N ILE A 79 -7.62 5.70 -30.70
CA ILE A 79 -7.00 4.52 -31.28
C ILE A 79 -8.02 3.68 -32.08
N ASP A 80 -7.58 3.02 -33.13
CA ASP A 80 -8.32 2.02 -33.90
C ASP A 80 -7.54 0.72 -34.11
N ASP A 81 -6.36 0.60 -33.49
CA ASP A 81 -5.58 -0.64 -33.41
C ASP A 81 -4.92 -0.78 -32.03
N THR A 82 -4.44 -1.99 -31.75
CA THR A 82 -3.85 -2.38 -30.46
C THR A 82 -2.52 -1.68 -30.19
N LEU A 83 -2.31 -1.25 -28.96
CA LEU A 83 -1.04 -0.79 -28.47
C LEU A 83 -0.17 -1.99 -28.04
N LEU A 84 1.06 -2.06 -28.54
CA LEU A 84 1.99 -3.17 -28.33
C LEU A 84 3.10 -2.77 -27.38
N ILE A 85 3.10 -3.35 -26.18
CA ILE A 85 4.08 -3.04 -25.13
C ILE A 85 5.17 -4.10 -25.03
N GLY A 86 6.44 -3.67 -25.02
CA GLY A 86 7.62 -4.53 -24.90
C GLY A 86 7.99 -4.84 -23.45
N SER A 87 9.04 -5.67 -23.28
CA SER A 87 9.61 -5.94 -21.96
C SER A 87 10.31 -4.70 -21.37
N ASN A 88 10.39 -4.62 -20.06
CA ASN A 88 11.03 -3.53 -19.31
C ASN A 88 10.45 -2.14 -19.64
N THR A 89 9.15 -2.09 -19.93
CA THR A 89 8.48 -0.86 -20.37
C THR A 89 7.44 -0.40 -19.35
N ILE A 90 7.48 0.87 -19.03
CA ILE A 90 6.45 1.61 -18.28
C ILE A 90 5.65 2.41 -19.31
N LEU A 91 4.36 2.14 -19.41
CA LEU A 91 3.39 3.00 -20.08
C LEU A 91 2.64 3.78 -19.03
N GLU A 92 2.89 5.07 -18.95
CA GLU A 92 2.24 5.95 -17.99
C GLU A 92 1.63 7.17 -18.66
N GLY A 93 0.81 7.91 -17.97
CA GLY A 93 0.26 9.15 -18.48
C GLY A 93 -0.18 10.11 -17.38
N ASP A 94 -0.40 11.36 -17.76
CA ASP A 94 -1.06 12.31 -16.89
C ASP A 94 -2.49 11.84 -16.58
N SER A 95 -3.01 12.16 -15.41
CA SER A 95 -4.32 11.68 -14.96
C SER A 95 -5.50 12.15 -15.84
N ASN A 96 -5.27 13.11 -16.71
CA ASN A 96 -6.21 13.65 -17.70
C ASN A 96 -5.82 13.30 -19.16
N ALA A 97 -4.86 12.38 -19.34
CA ALA A 97 -4.62 11.69 -20.60
C ALA A 97 -5.62 10.55 -20.78
N VAL A 98 -6.28 10.47 -21.92
CA VAL A 98 -7.35 9.50 -22.19
C VAL A 98 -6.98 8.69 -23.42
N ILE A 99 -6.90 7.38 -23.31
CA ILE A 99 -6.92 6.48 -24.48
C ILE A 99 -8.38 6.14 -24.76
N LYS A 100 -8.84 6.39 -25.97
CA LYS A 100 -10.21 6.12 -26.38
C LYS A 100 -10.28 5.30 -27.67
N LEU A 101 -11.06 4.23 -27.66
CA LEU A 101 -11.36 3.49 -28.88
C LEU A 101 -12.24 4.35 -29.80
N THR A 102 -11.90 4.39 -31.10
CA THR A 102 -12.68 5.14 -32.10
C THR A 102 -14.12 4.65 -32.19
N ASN A 103 -15.02 5.46 -32.71
CA ASN A 103 -16.40 5.03 -33.00
C ASN A 103 -16.44 4.08 -34.18
N ASN A 104 -17.30 3.06 -34.13
CA ASN A 104 -17.48 2.06 -35.18
C ASN A 104 -16.17 1.41 -35.61
N ALA A 105 -15.32 1.08 -34.64
CA ALA A 105 -13.98 0.53 -34.86
C ALA A 105 -13.98 -0.82 -35.58
N GLY A 106 -15.12 -1.52 -35.62
CA GLY A 106 -15.20 -2.88 -36.17
C GLY A 106 -14.31 -3.88 -35.42
N TRP A 107 -14.14 -3.67 -34.13
CA TRP A 107 -13.15 -4.36 -33.27
C TRP A 107 -13.42 -5.87 -33.20
N GLU A 108 -12.37 -6.64 -33.39
CA GLU A 108 -12.50 -8.12 -33.38
C GLU A 108 -12.70 -8.65 -31.96
N THR A 109 -13.39 -9.77 -31.86
CA THR A 109 -13.60 -10.51 -30.61
C THR A 109 -12.27 -10.85 -29.96
N MET A 110 -12.13 -10.62 -28.66
CA MET A 110 -10.94 -10.86 -27.86
C MET A 110 -9.72 -9.97 -28.17
N LYS A 111 -9.77 -9.14 -29.20
CA LYS A 111 -8.70 -8.17 -29.49
C LYS A 111 -8.62 -7.15 -28.34
N PRO A 112 -7.45 -6.97 -27.68
CA PRO A 112 -7.32 -5.98 -26.60
C PRO A 112 -6.89 -4.60 -27.12
N LEU A 113 -7.11 -3.57 -26.30
CA LEU A 113 -6.57 -2.25 -26.60
C LEU A 113 -5.05 -2.21 -26.31
N ILE A 114 -4.57 -2.96 -25.32
CA ILE A 114 -3.15 -3.05 -24.95
C ILE A 114 -2.76 -4.53 -24.89
N GLN A 115 -1.66 -4.91 -25.53
CA GLN A 115 -1.16 -6.28 -25.60
C GLN A 115 0.38 -6.34 -25.52
N GLN A 116 0.92 -7.47 -25.10
CA GLN A 116 2.37 -7.71 -25.20
C GLN A 116 2.84 -7.70 -26.67
N MET A 117 4.01 -7.14 -26.90
CA MET A 117 4.61 -7.04 -28.24
C MET A 117 5.10 -8.41 -28.76
N SER A 118 5.63 -9.26 -27.89
CA SER A 118 6.14 -10.58 -28.25
C SER A 118 5.06 -11.66 -28.11
N SER A 119 4.88 -12.50 -29.12
CA SER A 119 3.97 -13.65 -29.05
C SER A 119 4.42 -14.73 -28.06
N SER A 120 5.70 -14.76 -27.67
CA SER A 120 6.24 -15.63 -26.63
C SER A 120 6.14 -15.06 -25.23
N GLY A 121 5.55 -13.86 -25.08
CA GLY A 121 5.41 -13.12 -23.84
C GLY A 121 6.47 -12.03 -23.65
N ASN A 122 6.25 -11.22 -22.65
CA ASN A 122 7.13 -10.14 -22.22
C ASN A 122 7.32 -10.17 -20.70
N ASN A 123 8.22 -9.36 -20.17
CA ASN A 123 8.47 -9.25 -18.73
C ASN A 123 8.65 -7.80 -18.29
N ASN A 124 8.39 -7.54 -17.00
CA ASN A 124 8.63 -6.25 -16.38
C ASN A 124 7.84 -5.12 -17.08
N ILE A 125 6.53 -5.22 -17.05
CA ILE A 125 5.62 -4.23 -17.62
C ILE A 125 4.89 -3.50 -16.49
N THR A 126 4.89 -2.17 -16.56
CA THR A 126 4.04 -1.32 -15.71
C THR A 126 3.13 -0.46 -16.56
N ILE A 127 1.84 -0.41 -16.23
CA ILE A 127 0.84 0.47 -16.86
C ILE A 127 0.16 1.26 -15.76
N ARG A 128 0.16 2.61 -15.86
CA ARG A 128 -0.33 3.44 -14.76
C ARG A 128 -0.74 4.87 -15.14
N GLY A 129 -1.65 5.43 -14.36
CA GLY A 129 -1.82 6.88 -14.19
C GLY A 129 -2.73 7.58 -15.20
N PHE A 130 -3.33 6.88 -16.16
CA PHE A 130 -4.19 7.47 -17.18
C PHE A 130 -5.56 6.80 -17.30
N GLU A 131 -6.45 7.42 -18.08
CA GLU A 131 -7.80 6.93 -18.34
C GLU A 131 -7.85 6.09 -19.60
N VAL A 132 -8.65 5.00 -19.58
CA VAL A 132 -8.99 4.22 -20.76
C VAL A 132 -10.50 4.13 -20.89
N ASN A 133 -11.03 4.81 -21.91
CA ASN A 133 -12.43 4.74 -22.32
C ASN A 133 -12.56 3.77 -23.50
N VAL A 134 -13.13 2.60 -23.24
CA VAL A 134 -13.31 1.56 -24.28
C VAL A 134 -14.42 1.92 -25.26
N ASN A 135 -15.19 2.98 -24.97
CA ASN A 135 -16.19 3.56 -25.88
C ASN A 135 -17.28 2.57 -26.31
N HIS A 136 -17.87 1.89 -25.32
CA HIS A 136 -18.96 0.93 -25.52
C HIS A 136 -20.08 1.49 -26.41
N ASP A 137 -20.57 2.69 -26.09
CA ASP A 137 -21.70 3.31 -26.80
C ASP A 137 -21.37 3.73 -28.23
N GLY A 138 -20.09 3.98 -28.53
CA GLY A 138 -19.61 4.31 -29.87
C GLY A 138 -19.38 3.09 -30.76
N ASN A 139 -19.44 1.86 -30.22
CA ASN A 139 -19.17 0.62 -30.91
C ASN A 139 -20.38 -0.31 -30.89
N SER A 140 -20.61 -0.99 -32.02
CA SER A 140 -21.70 -1.96 -32.12
C SER A 140 -21.55 -3.03 -31.06
N GLU A 141 -22.62 -3.32 -30.33
CA GLU A 141 -22.63 -4.41 -29.39
C GLU A 141 -22.42 -5.76 -30.10
N LEU A 142 -21.47 -6.48 -29.64
CA LEU A 142 -21.39 -7.90 -29.92
C LEU A 142 -22.42 -8.61 -29.06
N ALA A 143 -23.12 -9.60 -29.65
CA ALA A 143 -24.05 -10.40 -28.91
C ALA A 143 -23.42 -10.94 -27.64
N LYS A 144 -24.12 -10.85 -26.51
CA LYS A 144 -23.71 -11.34 -25.20
C LYS A 144 -22.96 -12.68 -25.31
N GLY A 145 -21.76 -12.74 -24.74
CA GLY A 145 -20.91 -13.94 -24.76
C GLY A 145 -20.13 -14.18 -26.06
N LYS A 146 -20.20 -13.30 -27.05
CA LYS A 146 -19.51 -13.48 -28.33
C LYS A 146 -18.36 -12.51 -28.62
N GLY A 147 -18.12 -11.53 -27.78
CA GLY A 147 -17.00 -10.65 -27.98
C GLY A 147 -16.70 -9.83 -26.73
N TYR A 148 -15.49 -9.94 -26.29
CA TYR A 148 -14.99 -9.21 -25.15
C TYR A 148 -13.80 -8.39 -25.62
N TYR A 149 -13.99 -7.08 -25.71
CA TYR A 149 -12.90 -6.15 -25.96
C TYR A 149 -12.19 -5.89 -24.64
N ASN A 150 -11.07 -6.58 -24.43
CA ASN A 150 -10.32 -6.38 -23.20
C ASN A 150 -9.58 -5.04 -23.26
N VAL A 151 -9.46 -4.36 -22.13
CA VAL A 151 -8.56 -3.19 -22.03
C VAL A 151 -7.12 -3.67 -22.19
N ILE A 152 -6.71 -4.63 -21.34
CA ILE A 152 -5.36 -5.22 -21.38
C ILE A 152 -5.51 -6.74 -21.48
N TYR A 153 -4.80 -7.37 -22.42
CA TYR A 153 -4.71 -8.83 -22.48
C TYR A 153 -3.28 -9.28 -22.72
N PHE A 154 -2.71 -10.04 -21.78
CA PHE A 154 -1.36 -10.56 -21.85
C PHE A 154 -1.33 -12.08 -21.87
N LEU A 155 -0.43 -12.63 -22.70
CA LEU A 155 -0.09 -14.06 -22.76
C LEU A 155 1.37 -14.25 -22.38
N TYR A 156 1.69 -15.28 -21.58
CA TYR A 156 3.06 -15.64 -21.20
C TYR A 156 3.88 -14.48 -20.65
N THR A 157 3.23 -13.51 -19.99
CA THR A 157 3.84 -12.27 -19.54
C THR A 157 3.91 -12.28 -18.02
N SER A 158 5.08 -11.93 -17.46
CA SER A 158 5.34 -11.97 -16.01
C SER A 158 5.88 -10.63 -15.51
N ASN A 159 5.85 -10.43 -14.19
CA ASN A 159 6.21 -9.17 -13.53
C ASN A 159 5.40 -8.01 -14.11
N VAL A 160 4.07 -8.12 -14.03
CA VAL A 160 3.12 -7.14 -14.55
C VAL A 160 2.54 -6.34 -13.40
N THR A 161 2.60 -5.02 -13.51
CA THR A 161 1.98 -4.10 -12.54
C THR A 161 1.03 -3.17 -13.29
N VAL A 162 -0.24 -3.15 -12.88
CA VAL A 162 -1.27 -2.22 -13.39
C VAL A 162 -1.87 -1.46 -12.21
N HIS A 163 -1.68 -0.16 -12.18
CA HIS A 163 -2.14 0.62 -11.04
C HIS A 163 -2.49 2.08 -11.37
N ASP A 164 -3.29 2.69 -10.49
CA ASP A 164 -3.73 4.09 -10.63
C ASP A 164 -4.43 4.38 -11.97
N MET A 165 -5.13 3.37 -12.52
CA MET A 165 -5.85 3.48 -13.78
C MET A 165 -7.34 3.79 -13.54
N TYR A 166 -7.94 4.54 -14.47
CA TYR A 166 -9.39 4.60 -14.61
C TYR A 166 -9.80 3.91 -15.92
N MET A 167 -10.43 2.73 -15.82
CA MET A 167 -10.85 1.92 -16.98
C MET A 167 -12.37 1.79 -16.99
N HIS A 168 -13.01 2.19 -18.09
CA HIS A 168 -14.46 2.26 -18.09
C HIS A 168 -15.11 2.12 -19.48
N ASP A 169 -16.45 1.97 -19.47
CA ASP A 169 -17.33 1.88 -20.64
C ASP A 169 -16.86 0.84 -21.66
N GLY A 170 -16.62 -0.41 -21.20
CA GLY A 170 -16.06 -1.47 -22.02
C GLY A 170 -16.91 -2.73 -22.12
N HIS A 171 -16.58 -3.57 -23.10
CA HIS A 171 -17.22 -4.86 -23.37
C HIS A 171 -16.52 -6.05 -22.72
N GLY A 172 -15.25 -5.95 -22.38
CA GLY A 172 -14.42 -7.06 -21.89
C GLY A 172 -13.82 -6.82 -20.51
N ASP A 173 -12.65 -7.43 -20.31
CA ASP A 173 -11.93 -7.37 -19.04
C ASP A 173 -11.08 -6.11 -18.92
N GLY A 174 -10.84 -5.66 -17.70
CA GLY A 174 -9.86 -4.61 -17.42
C GLY A 174 -8.44 -5.12 -17.64
N LEU A 175 -8.03 -6.14 -16.89
CA LEU A 175 -6.81 -6.89 -17.13
C LEU A 175 -7.14 -8.38 -17.26
N ARG A 176 -6.85 -8.95 -18.41
CA ARG A 176 -6.83 -10.39 -18.64
C ARG A 176 -5.39 -10.85 -18.83
N ILE A 177 -4.98 -11.89 -18.11
CA ILE A 177 -3.64 -12.43 -18.21
C ILE A 177 -3.66 -13.95 -18.14
N LYS A 178 -2.87 -14.60 -19.01
CA LYS A 178 -2.80 -16.05 -19.07
C LYS A 178 -1.36 -16.53 -19.13
N TYR A 179 -1.05 -17.56 -18.32
CA TYR A 179 0.29 -18.18 -18.21
C TYR A 179 1.37 -17.21 -17.73
N GLY A 180 1.01 -16.29 -16.84
CA GLY A 180 1.91 -15.29 -16.25
C GLY A 180 2.23 -15.55 -14.79
N SER A 181 3.16 -14.76 -14.25
CA SER A 181 3.50 -14.77 -12.83
C SER A 181 3.85 -13.37 -12.32
N ASN A 182 3.75 -13.18 -10.99
CA ASN A 182 4.06 -11.91 -10.32
C ASN A 182 3.23 -10.76 -10.89
N ILE A 183 1.91 -10.82 -10.65
CA ILE A 183 0.94 -9.87 -11.18
C ILE A 183 0.42 -9.01 -10.04
N LYS A 184 0.55 -7.70 -10.17
CA LYS A 184 0.05 -6.70 -9.23
C LYS A 184 -1.02 -5.81 -9.91
N PHE A 185 -2.18 -5.69 -9.27
CA PHE A 185 -3.31 -4.91 -9.76
C PHE A 185 -3.90 -4.10 -8.61
N TYR A 186 -3.61 -2.80 -8.54
CA TYR A 186 -3.99 -2.02 -7.37
C TYR A 186 -4.29 -0.55 -7.65
N ASN A 187 -5.04 0.09 -6.73
CA ASN A 187 -5.46 1.50 -6.85
C ASN A 187 -6.20 1.80 -8.15
N ASN A 188 -6.82 0.83 -8.80
CA ASN A 188 -7.56 1.07 -10.03
C ASN A 188 -9.03 1.38 -9.73
N THR A 189 -9.60 2.25 -10.53
CA THR A 189 -11.05 2.44 -10.60
C THR A 189 -11.55 1.81 -11.88
N ILE A 190 -12.49 0.87 -11.75
CA ILE A 190 -13.14 0.17 -12.87
C ILE A 190 -14.63 0.44 -12.82
N ASP A 191 -15.16 0.94 -13.92
CA ASP A 191 -16.59 1.25 -14.05
C ASP A 191 -17.14 0.78 -15.39
N LYS A 192 -18.31 0.09 -15.36
CA LYS A 192 -19.03 -0.38 -16.56
C LYS A 192 -18.19 -1.19 -17.56
N LEU A 193 -17.25 -2.00 -17.08
CA LEU A 193 -16.63 -3.02 -17.92
C LEU A 193 -17.55 -4.22 -18.09
N GLY A 194 -17.56 -4.81 -19.25
CA GLY A 194 -18.55 -5.80 -19.65
C GLY A 194 -18.26 -7.24 -19.22
N HIS A 195 -17.09 -7.54 -18.62
CA HIS A 195 -16.81 -8.90 -18.20
C HIS A 195 -16.11 -8.92 -16.82
N ASP A 196 -14.81 -9.02 -16.70
CA ASP A 196 -14.11 -9.05 -15.41
C ASP A 196 -13.27 -7.78 -15.20
N GLY A 197 -13.08 -7.36 -13.96
CA GLY A 197 -12.11 -6.31 -13.62
C GLY A 197 -10.69 -6.82 -13.82
N LEU A 198 -10.36 -7.91 -13.14
CA LEU A 198 -9.13 -8.68 -13.33
C LEU A 198 -9.48 -10.15 -13.59
N PHE A 199 -8.91 -10.77 -14.62
CA PHE A 199 -8.99 -12.20 -14.86
C PHE A 199 -7.61 -12.83 -15.10
N ALA A 200 -7.10 -13.57 -14.13
CA ALA A 200 -5.84 -14.32 -14.22
C ALA A 200 -6.11 -15.82 -14.43
N ILE A 201 -5.52 -16.41 -15.47
CA ILE A 201 -5.76 -17.79 -15.89
C ILE A 201 -4.42 -18.54 -15.91
N GLU A 202 -4.35 -19.64 -15.16
CA GLU A 202 -3.15 -20.49 -15.11
C GLU A 202 -1.88 -19.66 -14.78
N CYS A 203 -2.03 -18.78 -13.79
CA CYS A 203 -1.01 -17.85 -13.32
C CYS A 203 -0.49 -18.24 -11.92
N SER A 204 0.49 -17.48 -11.44
CA SER A 204 0.96 -17.59 -10.06
C SER A 204 1.36 -16.24 -9.49
N ASN A 205 1.29 -16.10 -8.16
CA ASN A 205 1.63 -14.87 -7.45
C ASN A 205 0.82 -13.67 -7.97
N VAL A 206 -0.49 -13.70 -7.75
CA VAL A 206 -1.43 -12.64 -8.16
C VAL A 206 -1.89 -11.89 -6.94
N GLU A 207 -1.72 -10.59 -6.93
CA GLU A 207 -2.16 -9.72 -5.84
C GLU A 207 -2.99 -8.55 -6.38
N ALA A 208 -4.20 -8.36 -5.84
CA ALA A 208 -5.06 -7.24 -6.20
C ALA A 208 -5.59 -6.56 -4.93
N TRP A 209 -5.32 -5.27 -4.79
CA TRP A 209 -5.70 -4.54 -3.60
C TRP A 209 -6.04 -3.07 -3.88
N ASN A 210 -6.82 -2.50 -2.98
CA ASN A 210 -7.20 -1.10 -3.01
C ASN A 210 -7.85 -0.67 -4.35
N ASN A 211 -8.53 -1.60 -5.03
CA ASN A 211 -9.28 -1.30 -6.23
C ASN A 211 -10.72 -0.95 -5.88
N ARG A 212 -11.30 -0.02 -6.63
CA ARG A 212 -12.73 0.29 -6.61
C ARG A 212 -13.35 -0.23 -7.90
N ILE A 213 -14.17 -1.25 -7.79
CA ILE A 213 -14.80 -1.91 -8.95
C ILE A 213 -16.32 -1.83 -8.82
N THR A 214 -16.93 -1.06 -9.71
CA THR A 214 -18.37 -0.79 -9.73
C THR A 214 -18.94 -1.13 -11.10
N CYS A 215 -20.28 -1.29 -11.20
CA CYS A 215 -21.03 -1.43 -12.45
C CYS A 215 -20.47 -2.51 -13.39
N ARG A 216 -20.33 -3.72 -12.91
CA ARG A 216 -19.76 -4.83 -13.67
C ARG A 216 -20.80 -5.88 -14.02
N THR A 217 -20.50 -6.72 -15.01
CA THR A 217 -21.43 -7.74 -15.53
C THR A 217 -21.05 -9.17 -15.15
N ASN A 218 -19.78 -9.44 -14.84
CA ASN A 218 -19.32 -10.75 -14.40
C ASN A 218 -18.61 -10.64 -13.05
N SER A 219 -17.36 -11.02 -12.92
CA SER A 219 -16.65 -10.93 -11.64
C SER A 219 -15.83 -9.64 -11.54
N ALA A 220 -15.79 -9.03 -10.39
CA ALA A 220 -14.85 -7.93 -10.18
C ALA A 220 -13.40 -8.43 -10.26
N LEU A 221 -13.11 -9.53 -9.56
CA LEU A 221 -11.79 -10.19 -9.55
C LEU A 221 -11.99 -11.69 -9.80
N ARG A 222 -11.21 -12.26 -10.72
CA ARG A 222 -11.33 -13.67 -11.09
C ARG A 222 -9.98 -14.33 -11.27
N VAL A 223 -9.88 -15.56 -10.78
CA VAL A 223 -8.74 -16.45 -11.04
C VAL A 223 -9.20 -17.83 -11.46
N TRP A 224 -8.47 -18.44 -12.39
CA TRP A 224 -8.70 -19.82 -12.85
C TRP A 224 -7.40 -20.60 -12.84
N ASN A 225 -7.36 -21.76 -12.14
CA ASN A 225 -6.18 -22.61 -11.99
C ASN A 225 -4.91 -21.82 -11.60
N THR A 226 -5.03 -20.86 -10.68
CA THR A 226 -4.00 -19.90 -10.32
C THR A 226 -3.65 -20.07 -8.84
N ASN A 227 -2.36 -20.11 -8.51
CA ASN A 227 -1.85 -20.32 -7.16
C ASN A 227 -1.27 -19.03 -6.56
N ASN A 228 -1.18 -18.97 -5.23
CA ASN A 228 -0.63 -17.82 -4.49
C ASN A 228 -1.35 -16.53 -4.86
N VAL A 229 -2.61 -16.43 -4.49
CA VAL A 229 -3.48 -15.29 -4.77
C VAL A 229 -3.78 -14.54 -3.49
N LYS A 230 -3.73 -13.22 -3.55
CA LYS A 230 -4.20 -12.32 -2.51
C LYS A 230 -5.13 -11.28 -3.11
N PHE A 231 -6.35 -11.21 -2.63
CA PHE A 231 -7.32 -10.17 -2.95
C PHE A 231 -7.73 -9.49 -1.65
N HIS A 232 -7.33 -8.24 -1.46
CA HIS A 232 -7.54 -7.55 -0.20
C HIS A 232 -7.77 -6.05 -0.36
N ASP A 233 -8.41 -5.43 0.62
CA ASP A 233 -8.67 -3.98 0.66
C ASP A 233 -9.41 -3.46 -0.59
N ASN A 234 -10.17 -4.31 -1.30
CA ASN A 234 -10.94 -3.87 -2.45
C ASN A 234 -12.36 -3.48 -2.05
N PHE A 235 -12.89 -2.47 -2.72
CA PHE A 235 -14.31 -2.11 -2.68
C PHE A 235 -14.99 -2.60 -3.95
N ILE A 236 -15.89 -3.57 -3.84
CA ILE A 236 -16.60 -4.22 -4.94
C ILE A 236 -18.09 -3.94 -4.82
N ASP A 237 -18.63 -3.18 -5.77
CA ASP A 237 -20.05 -2.84 -5.90
C ASP A 237 -20.52 -3.21 -7.30
N SER A 238 -21.19 -4.34 -7.44
CA SER A 238 -21.57 -4.93 -8.72
C SER A 238 -23.06 -4.76 -9.04
N PHE A 239 -23.63 -3.60 -8.76
CA PHE A 239 -25.08 -3.38 -8.91
C PHE A 239 -25.55 -3.28 -10.37
N TYR A 240 -24.66 -3.05 -11.32
CA TYR A 240 -24.98 -2.94 -12.74
C TYR A 240 -24.90 -4.30 -13.44
N HIS A 241 -25.99 -4.71 -14.11
CA HIS A 241 -26.16 -6.12 -14.53
C HIS A 241 -26.55 -6.24 -16.00
N TRP A 242 -25.58 -6.47 -16.86
CA TRP A 242 -25.83 -6.85 -18.26
C TRP A 242 -25.94 -8.36 -18.44
N SER A 243 -25.37 -9.15 -17.55
CA SER A 243 -25.31 -10.61 -17.70
C SER A 243 -25.88 -11.36 -16.50
N ALA A 244 -26.08 -12.66 -16.69
CA ALA A 244 -26.59 -13.56 -15.68
C ALA A 244 -25.50 -13.90 -14.71
N GLY A 245 -25.05 -13.75 -13.79
CA GLY A 245 -23.93 -14.18 -12.92
C GLY A 245 -23.58 -13.06 -11.96
N GLY A 246 -22.62 -12.26 -12.32
CA GLY A 246 -22.21 -11.06 -11.59
C GLY A 246 -21.71 -11.34 -10.17
N PRO A 247 -20.83 -12.34 -9.93
CA PRO A 247 -20.21 -12.52 -8.63
C PRO A 247 -19.25 -11.38 -8.32
N GLY A 248 -19.00 -11.13 -7.05
CA GLY A 248 -17.96 -10.17 -6.63
C GLY A 248 -16.57 -10.72 -6.95
N ILE A 249 -16.22 -11.85 -6.35
CA ILE A 249 -14.94 -12.54 -6.59
C ILE A 249 -15.20 -13.96 -7.05
N GLN A 250 -14.46 -14.43 -8.06
CA GLN A 250 -14.59 -15.80 -8.58
C GLN A 250 -13.26 -16.51 -8.52
N VAL A 251 -13.24 -17.69 -7.90
CA VAL A 251 -12.11 -18.59 -7.83
C VAL A 251 -12.50 -19.90 -8.50
N GLU A 252 -11.89 -20.21 -9.64
CA GLU A 252 -12.28 -21.34 -10.48
C GLU A 252 -11.16 -22.36 -10.61
N ARG A 253 -11.53 -23.63 -10.53
CA ARG A 253 -10.62 -24.75 -10.57
C ARG A 253 -11.15 -25.83 -11.51
N SER A 254 -10.33 -26.22 -12.49
CA SER A 254 -10.67 -27.30 -13.42
C SER A 254 -9.64 -28.43 -13.47
N SER A 255 -8.40 -28.17 -13.03
CA SER A 255 -7.32 -29.15 -13.03
C SER A 255 -6.20 -28.73 -12.08
N GLY A 256 -5.47 -29.71 -11.54
CA GLY A 256 -4.29 -29.47 -10.72
C GLY A 256 -4.59 -28.92 -9.30
N ASP A 257 -3.51 -28.69 -8.57
CA ASP A 257 -3.55 -28.06 -7.25
C ASP A 257 -3.83 -26.56 -7.38
N MET A 258 -4.59 -26.01 -6.43
CA MET A 258 -4.86 -24.60 -6.34
C MET A 258 -4.79 -24.17 -4.87
N ASN A 259 -3.63 -23.70 -4.46
CA ASN A 259 -3.31 -23.47 -3.07
C ASN A 259 -2.96 -22.02 -2.78
N ASN A 260 -3.05 -21.65 -1.49
CA ASN A 260 -2.68 -20.35 -0.96
C ASN A 260 -3.48 -19.21 -1.60
N ILE A 261 -4.80 -19.36 -1.60
CA ILE A 261 -5.73 -18.30 -2.02
C ILE A 261 -6.21 -17.57 -0.77
N LYS A 262 -5.95 -16.28 -0.65
CA LYS A 262 -6.35 -15.41 0.46
C LYS A 262 -7.22 -14.29 -0.03
N ILE A 263 -8.40 -14.14 0.57
CA ILE A 263 -9.38 -13.09 0.25
C ILE A 263 -9.76 -12.42 1.58
N TYR A 264 -9.26 -11.20 1.80
CA TYR A 264 -9.39 -10.57 3.11
C TYR A 264 -9.53 -9.05 3.04
N ASP A 265 -10.14 -8.45 4.07
CA ASP A 265 -10.33 -7.01 4.20
C ASP A 265 -11.07 -6.33 3.03
N ASN A 266 -11.83 -7.09 2.24
CA ASN A 266 -12.63 -6.51 1.16
C ASN A 266 -14.02 -6.11 1.67
N VAL A 267 -14.58 -5.08 1.02
CA VAL A 267 -16.01 -4.75 1.09
C VAL A 267 -16.67 -5.20 -0.19
N ILE A 268 -17.62 -6.12 -0.09
CA ILE A 268 -18.30 -6.76 -1.22
C ILE A 268 -19.80 -6.52 -1.07
N THR A 269 -20.36 -5.71 -1.96
CA THR A 269 -21.76 -5.26 -1.87
C THR A 269 -22.46 -5.33 -3.21
N ASN A 270 -23.80 -5.37 -3.16
CA ASN A 270 -24.70 -5.32 -4.31
C ASN A 270 -24.34 -6.34 -5.42
N THR A 271 -23.72 -7.47 -5.05
CA THR A 271 -23.38 -8.47 -6.06
C THR A 271 -24.64 -9.12 -6.61
N TYR A 272 -24.69 -9.24 -7.93
CA TYR A 272 -25.80 -9.89 -8.59
C TYR A 272 -25.75 -11.40 -8.41
N GLY A 273 -24.57 -12.03 -8.62
CA GLY A 273 -24.26 -13.39 -8.22
C GLY A 273 -23.76 -13.50 -6.77
N PRO A 274 -23.05 -14.57 -6.44
CA PRO A 274 -22.45 -14.71 -5.11
C PRO A 274 -21.46 -13.58 -4.79
N GLY A 275 -21.33 -13.22 -3.54
CA GLY A 275 -20.26 -12.32 -3.10
C GLY A 275 -18.90 -12.90 -3.46
N ILE A 276 -18.64 -14.15 -3.05
CA ILE A 276 -17.48 -14.96 -3.48
C ILE A 276 -17.99 -16.27 -4.05
N TRP A 277 -17.54 -16.65 -5.24
CA TRP A 277 -17.89 -17.90 -5.88
C TRP A 277 -16.68 -18.80 -6.06
N LEU A 278 -16.67 -19.93 -5.34
CA LEU A 278 -15.65 -20.98 -5.44
C LEU A 278 -16.20 -22.09 -6.33
N ILE A 279 -15.63 -22.26 -7.52
CA ILE A 279 -16.13 -23.21 -8.52
C ILE A 279 -15.11 -24.31 -8.75
N GLY A 280 -15.51 -25.53 -8.43
CA GLY A 280 -14.80 -26.70 -8.94
C GLY A 280 -15.56 -27.31 -10.11
N THR A 281 -14.94 -27.48 -11.29
CA THR A 281 -15.56 -28.13 -12.46
C THR A 281 -15.24 -29.63 -12.52
N ALA A 282 -15.97 -30.41 -13.33
CA ALA A 282 -15.76 -31.87 -13.47
C ALA A 282 -14.34 -32.18 -13.96
N GLY A 283 -13.65 -33.06 -13.31
CA GLY A 283 -12.29 -33.53 -13.66
C GLY A 283 -11.15 -33.08 -12.76
N ALA A 284 -11.41 -32.17 -11.83
CA ALA A 284 -10.37 -31.56 -10.98
C ALA A 284 -10.02 -32.32 -9.69
N TYR A 285 -10.56 -33.47 -9.33
CA TYR A 285 -11.03 -33.66 -7.98
C TYR A 285 -10.38 -34.68 -7.10
N ASP A 286 -9.93 -35.77 -7.58
CA ASP A 286 -9.65 -36.88 -6.66
C ASP A 286 -8.21 -36.90 -6.10
N LYS A 287 -7.33 -36.05 -6.56
CA LYS A 287 -5.90 -36.06 -6.15
C LYS A 287 -5.24 -34.71 -5.98
N SER A 288 -5.92 -33.60 -6.31
CA SER A 288 -5.32 -32.28 -6.22
C SER A 288 -5.81 -31.52 -4.99
N LEU A 289 -4.89 -30.91 -4.27
CA LEU A 289 -5.17 -30.13 -3.07
C LEU A 289 -5.64 -28.71 -3.42
N SER A 290 -6.51 -28.18 -2.58
CA SER A 290 -6.91 -26.78 -2.68
C SER A 290 -7.05 -26.15 -1.30
N SER A 291 -6.62 -24.91 -1.16
CA SER A 291 -6.79 -24.15 0.08
C SER A 291 -7.22 -22.71 -0.23
N VAL A 292 -8.29 -22.29 0.44
CA VAL A 292 -8.83 -20.92 0.32
C VAL A 292 -9.11 -20.39 1.72
N HIS A 293 -8.60 -19.20 2.02
CA HIS A 293 -8.84 -18.50 3.27
C HIS A 293 -9.57 -17.19 2.99
N ILE A 294 -10.77 -17.03 3.56
CA ILE A 294 -11.66 -15.88 3.41
C ILE A 294 -11.86 -15.26 4.79
N CYS A 295 -11.28 -14.11 5.05
CA CYS A 295 -11.34 -13.51 6.39
C CYS A 295 -11.44 -11.98 6.38
N HIS A 296 -11.99 -11.42 7.46
CA HIS A 296 -12.09 -9.98 7.67
C HIS A 296 -12.85 -9.20 6.58
N ASN A 297 -13.64 -9.88 5.73
CA ASN A 297 -14.45 -9.21 4.71
C ASN A 297 -15.81 -8.76 5.27
N ILE A 298 -16.38 -7.75 4.63
CA ILE A 298 -17.76 -7.32 4.81
C ILE A 298 -18.56 -7.68 3.56
N PHE A 299 -19.68 -8.37 3.76
CA PHE A 299 -20.65 -8.66 2.74
C PHE A 299 -21.99 -8.04 3.12
N TYR A 300 -22.55 -7.20 2.26
CA TYR A 300 -23.94 -6.76 2.41
C TYR A 300 -24.64 -6.71 1.06
N ASP A 301 -25.93 -6.99 1.04
CA ASP A 301 -26.77 -7.00 -0.16
C ASP A 301 -26.20 -7.84 -1.33
N SER A 302 -25.55 -8.97 -1.03
CA SER A 302 -24.99 -9.87 -2.04
C SER A 302 -25.97 -10.96 -2.45
N GLY A 303 -25.94 -11.38 -3.74
CA GLY A 303 -26.76 -12.45 -4.28
C GLY A 303 -28.15 -12.03 -4.74
N THR A 304 -28.30 -10.84 -5.27
CA THR A 304 -29.61 -10.22 -5.59
C THR A 304 -30.26 -10.70 -6.90
N ASN A 305 -29.59 -11.53 -7.71
CA ASN A 305 -30.03 -11.95 -9.04
C ASN A 305 -31.36 -12.71 -9.03
N PRO A 306 -32.41 -12.20 -9.70
CA PRO A 306 -33.73 -12.85 -9.76
C PRO A 306 -33.77 -14.04 -10.73
N SER A 307 -32.76 -14.29 -11.53
CA SER A 307 -32.79 -15.25 -12.63
C SER A 307 -32.04 -16.55 -12.33
N ILE A 308 -31.16 -16.57 -11.29
CA ILE A 308 -30.35 -17.74 -10.94
C ILE A 308 -30.63 -18.21 -9.50
N GLU A 309 -30.26 -19.45 -9.20
CA GLU A 309 -30.42 -20.04 -7.87
C GLU A 309 -29.10 -20.10 -7.08
N TRP A 310 -27.96 -20.05 -7.77
CA TRP A 310 -26.64 -20.14 -7.20
C TRP A 310 -26.13 -18.75 -6.78
N VAL A 311 -26.72 -18.22 -5.72
CA VAL A 311 -26.40 -16.95 -5.07
C VAL A 311 -26.13 -17.17 -3.58
N GLY A 312 -25.45 -16.22 -2.94
CA GLY A 312 -25.08 -16.25 -1.53
C GLY A 312 -23.95 -15.28 -1.20
N GLY A 313 -23.55 -15.23 0.05
CA GLY A 313 -22.32 -14.53 0.45
C GLY A 313 -21.09 -15.25 -0.10
N VAL A 314 -20.78 -16.44 0.43
CA VAL A 314 -19.75 -17.37 -0.08
C VAL A 314 -20.47 -18.61 -0.60
N LEU A 315 -20.40 -18.84 -1.90
CA LEU A 315 -20.93 -20.06 -2.53
C LEU A 315 -19.77 -20.95 -2.96
N GLY A 316 -19.75 -22.21 -2.49
CA GLY A 316 -18.62 -23.10 -2.72
C GLY A 316 -19.00 -24.47 -3.22
N SER A 317 -18.16 -25.01 -4.11
CA SER A 317 -18.16 -26.41 -4.51
C SER A 317 -16.78 -26.86 -5.00
N GLY A 318 -16.37 -28.08 -4.63
CA GLY A 318 -15.16 -28.71 -5.17
C GLY A 318 -13.83 -28.18 -4.63
N PHE A 319 -13.80 -27.64 -3.43
CA PHE A 319 -12.57 -27.22 -2.72
C PHE A 319 -12.41 -28.00 -1.42
N HIS A 320 -11.16 -28.41 -1.09
CA HIS A 320 -10.90 -29.29 0.03
C HIS A 320 -10.75 -28.58 1.36
N ASN A 321 -10.04 -27.46 1.40
CA ASN A 321 -9.72 -26.74 2.62
C ASN A 321 -10.14 -25.30 2.48
N VAL A 322 -11.42 -25.02 2.68
CA VAL A 322 -11.95 -23.64 2.70
C VAL A 322 -12.11 -23.22 4.16
N LEU A 323 -11.50 -22.11 4.51
CA LEU A 323 -11.67 -21.45 5.81
C LEU A 323 -12.36 -20.11 5.59
N VAL A 324 -13.54 -19.94 6.19
CA VAL A 324 -14.31 -18.68 6.20
C VAL A 324 -14.36 -18.22 7.66
N GLU A 325 -13.57 -17.21 8.00
CA GLU A 325 -13.49 -16.79 9.39
C GLU A 325 -13.46 -15.27 9.56
N ASN A 326 -13.96 -14.79 10.69
CA ASN A 326 -13.93 -13.39 11.06
C ASN A 326 -14.48 -12.44 9.96
N ASN A 327 -15.55 -12.85 9.26
CA ASN A 327 -16.26 -11.98 8.32
C ASN A 327 -17.57 -11.48 8.94
N VAL A 328 -18.15 -10.46 8.32
CA VAL A 328 -19.52 -10.02 8.57
C VAL A 328 -20.34 -10.22 7.31
N PHE A 329 -21.49 -10.87 7.45
CA PHE A 329 -22.52 -11.04 6.41
C PHE A 329 -23.80 -10.39 6.90
N ASP A 330 -24.25 -9.34 6.21
CA ASP A 330 -25.47 -8.61 6.54
C ASP A 330 -26.40 -8.51 5.32
N GLY A 331 -27.62 -8.99 5.41
CA GLY A 331 -28.61 -8.90 4.36
C GLY A 331 -28.32 -9.73 3.10
N VAL A 332 -27.45 -10.73 3.14
CA VAL A 332 -27.13 -11.56 1.97
C VAL A 332 -28.30 -12.46 1.59
N HIS A 333 -28.49 -12.68 0.29
CA HIS A 333 -29.56 -13.53 -0.23
C HIS A 333 -29.16 -15.02 -0.23
N ASN A 334 -30.11 -15.92 -0.02
CA ASN A 334 -29.97 -17.37 0.07
C ASN A 334 -29.32 -17.83 1.38
N ALA A 335 -28.02 -17.62 1.54
CA ALA A 335 -27.27 -17.88 2.77
C ALA A 335 -25.93 -17.12 2.78
N ALA A 336 -25.38 -16.86 3.96
CA ALA A 336 -24.03 -16.30 4.10
C ALA A 336 -22.97 -17.25 3.54
N VAL A 337 -23.04 -18.54 3.90
CA VAL A 337 -22.18 -19.60 3.34
C VAL A 337 -23.07 -20.74 2.83
N VAL A 338 -22.85 -21.13 1.58
CA VAL A 338 -23.64 -22.20 0.94
C VAL A 338 -22.77 -23.11 0.10
N ASN A 339 -22.84 -24.43 0.33
CA ASN A 339 -22.30 -25.43 -0.58
C ASN A 339 -23.37 -25.84 -1.60
N MET A 340 -23.12 -25.50 -2.86
CA MET A 340 -24.07 -25.68 -3.95
C MET A 340 -23.35 -25.70 -5.30
N TYR A 341 -23.87 -26.49 -6.23
CA TYR A 341 -23.46 -26.43 -7.63
C TYR A 341 -24.16 -25.29 -8.36
N SER A 342 -23.46 -24.66 -9.29
CA SER A 342 -24.06 -23.80 -10.27
C SER A 342 -24.70 -24.64 -11.39
N THR A 343 -25.89 -24.26 -11.84
CA THR A 343 -26.51 -24.89 -12.99
C THR A 343 -25.85 -24.55 -14.33
N ASP A 344 -25.02 -23.51 -14.35
CA ASP A 344 -24.32 -23.04 -15.56
C ASP A 344 -23.02 -23.81 -15.82
N THR A 345 -22.45 -24.45 -14.82
CA THR A 345 -21.19 -25.21 -14.92
C THR A 345 -21.48 -26.71 -14.94
N ASN A 346 -22.16 -27.20 -15.82
CA ASN A 346 -22.64 -28.54 -16.18
C ASN A 346 -22.06 -29.80 -15.53
N ALA A 347 -21.25 -29.75 -14.53
CA ALA A 347 -20.85 -30.92 -13.76
C ALA A 347 -20.26 -30.50 -12.43
N GLY A 348 -20.96 -30.81 -11.39
CA GLY A 348 -20.36 -30.81 -10.06
C GLY A 348 -19.13 -31.72 -10.00
N PRO A 349 -18.27 -31.48 -9.04
CA PRO A 349 -17.08 -32.32 -8.84
C PRO A 349 -17.49 -33.79 -8.64
N SER A 350 -16.72 -34.68 -9.26
CA SER A 350 -16.73 -36.08 -8.92
C SER A 350 -15.75 -36.29 -7.76
N GLY A 351 -16.24 -36.50 -6.56
CA GLY A 351 -15.38 -36.68 -5.40
C GLY A 351 -16.08 -36.39 -4.09
N THR A 352 -15.44 -36.77 -3.02
CA THR A 352 -15.87 -36.53 -1.64
C THR A 352 -14.71 -35.97 -0.83
N GLY A 353 -14.99 -35.43 0.35
CA GLY A 353 -13.94 -34.92 1.25
C GLY A 353 -13.68 -33.42 1.11
N PHE A 354 -14.57 -32.71 0.41
CA PHE A 354 -14.53 -31.24 0.37
C PHE A 354 -14.99 -30.66 1.71
N THR A 355 -14.20 -29.76 2.31
CA THR A 355 -14.47 -29.22 3.64
C THR A 355 -14.45 -27.71 3.63
N THR A 356 -15.50 -27.11 4.22
CA THR A 356 -15.58 -25.68 4.51
C THR A 356 -15.71 -25.51 6.02
N THR A 357 -14.74 -24.86 6.64
CA THR A 357 -14.82 -24.43 8.05
C THR A 357 -15.31 -23.01 8.09
N VAL A 358 -16.36 -22.76 8.86
CA VAL A 358 -16.99 -21.44 9.05
C VAL A 358 -16.90 -21.11 10.53
N ARG A 359 -16.05 -20.17 10.92
CA ARG A 359 -15.83 -19.83 12.32
C ARG A 359 -15.68 -18.34 12.57
N ASN A 360 -16.04 -17.92 13.77
CA ASN A 360 -15.90 -16.53 14.22
C ASN A 360 -16.58 -15.50 13.31
N ASN A 361 -17.54 -15.87 12.44
CA ASN A 361 -18.25 -14.93 11.60
C ASN A 361 -19.49 -14.37 12.29
N ILE A 362 -19.90 -13.17 11.90
CA ILE A 362 -21.21 -12.62 12.23
C ILE A 362 -22.11 -12.75 10.98
N ILE A 363 -23.26 -13.41 11.14
CA ILE A 363 -24.20 -13.70 10.05
C ILE A 363 -25.58 -13.18 10.46
N VAL A 364 -25.99 -12.08 9.86
CA VAL A 364 -27.26 -11.43 10.24
C VAL A 364 -28.11 -11.10 9.02
N ASN A 365 -29.42 -11.05 9.26
CA ASN A 365 -30.43 -10.54 8.32
C ASN A 365 -30.44 -11.23 6.96
N THR A 366 -30.00 -12.49 6.85
CA THR A 366 -30.06 -13.19 5.56
C THR A 366 -31.51 -13.26 5.06
N VAL A 367 -31.67 -13.08 3.76
CA VAL A 367 -33.00 -13.07 3.12
C VAL A 367 -33.11 -14.21 2.09
N PRO A 368 -34.35 -14.68 1.79
CA PRO A 368 -34.52 -15.66 0.75
C PRO A 368 -34.04 -15.12 -0.61
N ARG A 369 -33.47 -15.99 -1.44
CA ARG A 369 -33.19 -15.64 -2.83
C ARG A 369 -34.50 -15.38 -3.62
N THR A 370 -34.40 -14.59 -4.67
CA THR A 370 -35.59 -14.24 -5.46
C THR A 370 -36.14 -15.42 -6.27
N LYS A 371 -35.25 -16.16 -6.98
CA LYS A 371 -35.65 -17.34 -7.74
C LYS A 371 -35.73 -18.57 -6.83
N ASN A 372 -36.89 -19.28 -6.85
CA ASN A 372 -37.10 -20.48 -6.05
C ASN A 372 -36.74 -20.28 -4.56
N SER A 373 -37.37 -19.30 -3.93
CA SER A 373 -37.09 -18.82 -2.59
C SER A 373 -37.32 -19.87 -1.47
N ALA A 374 -38.15 -20.86 -1.72
CA ALA A 374 -38.49 -21.87 -0.72
C ALA A 374 -37.26 -22.61 -0.18
N GLY A 375 -37.15 -22.61 1.15
CA GLY A 375 -36.03 -23.26 1.84
C GLY A 375 -34.69 -22.55 1.68
N THR A 376 -34.69 -21.25 1.53
CA THR A 376 -33.53 -20.32 1.46
C THR A 376 -33.69 -19.17 2.46
N GLY A 377 -32.71 -18.36 2.67
CA GLY A 377 -32.69 -17.30 3.70
C GLY A 377 -32.21 -17.81 5.07
N TYR A 378 -31.41 -18.85 5.08
CA TYR A 378 -30.73 -19.35 6.27
C TYR A 378 -29.34 -18.70 6.43
N GLY A 379 -28.83 -18.72 7.64
CA GLY A 379 -27.44 -18.30 7.89
C GLY A 379 -26.44 -19.15 7.09
N VAL A 380 -26.51 -20.48 7.19
CA VAL A 380 -25.65 -21.42 6.48
C VAL A 380 -26.47 -22.59 5.88
N ILE A 381 -26.16 -22.95 4.63
CA ILE A 381 -26.83 -24.05 3.91
C ILE A 381 -25.82 -25.01 3.32
N ASN A 382 -26.03 -26.32 3.50
CA ASN A 382 -25.33 -27.34 2.76
C ASN A 382 -26.31 -28.12 1.85
N HIS A 383 -26.29 -27.85 0.56
CA HIS A 383 -27.05 -28.62 -0.43
C HIS A 383 -26.33 -29.90 -0.87
N LEU A 384 -25.09 -30.12 -0.47
CA LEU A 384 -24.20 -31.19 -0.93
C LEU A 384 -23.67 -32.07 0.24
N PRO A 385 -24.49 -32.47 1.23
CA PRO A 385 -23.97 -33.11 2.45
C PRO A 385 -23.31 -34.46 2.22
N SER A 386 -23.52 -35.12 1.07
CA SER A 386 -22.89 -36.38 0.71
C SER A 386 -21.44 -36.28 0.28
N SER A 387 -21.02 -35.11 -0.19
CA SER A 387 -19.68 -34.85 -0.76
C SER A 387 -18.93 -33.68 -0.08
N HIS A 388 -19.70 -32.76 0.52
CA HIS A 388 -19.14 -31.57 1.15
C HIS A 388 -19.52 -31.51 2.62
N THR A 389 -18.53 -31.26 3.46
CA THR A 389 -18.71 -31.05 4.90
C THR A 389 -18.60 -29.59 5.23
N ILE A 390 -19.56 -29.05 6.00
CA ILE A 390 -19.43 -27.75 6.64
C ILE A 390 -19.22 -27.97 8.13
N VAL A 391 -18.14 -27.44 8.65
CA VAL A 391 -17.81 -27.39 10.08
C VAL A 391 -18.10 -25.97 10.58
N LEU A 392 -18.86 -25.84 11.65
CA LEU A 392 -19.29 -24.57 12.24
C LEU A 392 -18.67 -24.43 13.63
N GLU A 393 -18.00 -23.29 13.88
CA GLU A 393 -17.27 -23.04 15.12
C GLU A 393 -17.39 -21.58 15.56
N ASN A 394 -18.13 -21.33 16.66
CA ASN A 394 -18.16 -20.03 17.32
C ASN A 394 -18.57 -18.84 16.40
N ASN A 395 -19.59 -19.02 15.56
CA ASN A 395 -20.18 -17.91 14.80
C ASN A 395 -21.28 -17.22 15.63
N CYS A 396 -21.63 -16.01 15.29
CA CYS A 396 -22.79 -15.30 15.79
C CYS A 396 -23.84 -15.20 14.70
N LEU A 397 -25.07 -15.73 14.94
CA LEU A 397 -26.17 -15.69 13.98
C LEU A 397 -27.38 -15.01 14.58
N TYR A 398 -27.97 -14.06 13.85
CA TYR A 398 -29.10 -13.29 14.33
C TYR A 398 -30.03 -12.86 13.20
N ASN A 399 -31.33 -12.90 13.44
CA ASN A 399 -32.39 -12.39 12.55
C ASN A 399 -32.33 -12.91 11.09
N ASN A 400 -31.89 -14.16 10.88
CA ASN A 400 -31.88 -14.78 9.55
C ASN A 400 -33.29 -15.27 9.21
N ALA A 401 -33.83 -14.89 8.04
CA ALA A 401 -35.27 -15.00 7.71
C ALA A 401 -35.87 -16.42 7.82
N ALA A 402 -35.11 -17.47 7.42
CA ALA A 402 -35.58 -18.87 7.48
C ALA A 402 -34.97 -19.63 8.66
N GLY A 403 -34.11 -18.99 9.46
CA GLY A 403 -33.37 -19.58 10.57
C GLY A 403 -31.87 -19.69 10.32
N ASN A 404 -31.17 -20.32 11.25
CA ASN A 404 -29.72 -20.28 11.23
C ASN A 404 -29.11 -21.32 10.26
N TYR A 405 -29.68 -22.51 10.16
CA TYR A 405 -29.05 -23.64 9.44
C TYR A 405 -30.02 -24.46 8.61
N LYS A 406 -29.48 -24.97 7.49
CA LYS A 406 -30.10 -26.02 6.71
C LYS A 406 -29.09 -27.09 6.32
N ASN A 407 -29.36 -28.35 6.70
CA ASN A 407 -28.51 -29.55 6.52
C ASN A 407 -27.12 -29.43 7.18
N VAL A 408 -26.97 -28.63 8.19
CA VAL A 408 -25.80 -28.46 9.06
C VAL A 408 -26.26 -28.13 10.47
N LYS A 409 -25.39 -28.21 11.43
CA LYS A 409 -25.66 -27.85 12.82
C LYS A 409 -24.39 -27.40 13.54
N SER A 410 -24.54 -26.55 14.53
CA SER A 410 -23.46 -26.14 15.44
C SER A 410 -23.87 -26.36 16.89
N THR A 411 -22.88 -26.57 17.73
CA THR A 411 -23.00 -26.61 19.20
C THR A 411 -22.24 -25.53 19.92
N THR A 412 -21.49 -24.71 19.16
CA THR A 412 -20.60 -23.66 19.70
C THR A 412 -20.99 -22.26 19.25
N ASP A 413 -21.86 -22.14 18.25
CA ASP A 413 -22.32 -20.84 17.73
C ASP A 413 -23.26 -20.16 18.74
N ILE A 414 -23.28 -18.82 18.75
CA ILE A 414 -24.16 -18.01 19.56
C ILE A 414 -25.30 -17.43 18.72
N TYR A 415 -26.46 -17.22 19.36
CA TYR A 415 -27.69 -16.74 18.69
C TYR A 415 -28.16 -15.49 19.39
N ALA A 416 -27.54 -14.36 19.06
CA ALA A 416 -27.81 -13.08 19.71
C ALA A 416 -27.59 -11.92 18.72
N ASP A 417 -28.20 -10.79 19.03
CA ASP A 417 -27.89 -9.53 18.36
C ASP A 417 -26.43 -9.17 18.57
N PRO A 418 -25.60 -9.01 17.53
CA PRO A 418 -24.20 -8.67 17.67
C PRO A 418 -23.96 -7.28 18.22
N LEU A 419 -24.98 -6.42 18.32
CA LEU A 419 -24.90 -5.05 18.82
C LEU A 419 -23.79 -4.24 18.13
N PHE A 420 -23.91 -4.05 16.83
CA PHE A 420 -23.01 -3.22 16.05
C PHE A 420 -23.07 -1.74 16.47
N ALA A 421 -21.94 -1.04 16.39
CA ALA A 421 -21.84 0.38 16.68
C ALA A 421 -22.67 1.25 15.72
N GLY A 422 -22.70 0.88 14.41
CA GLY A 422 -23.40 1.66 13.40
C GLY A 422 -23.82 0.84 12.17
N GLN A 423 -24.61 -0.23 12.36
CA GLN A 423 -25.00 -1.16 11.27
C GLN A 423 -25.61 -0.47 10.06
N SER A 424 -26.45 0.53 10.25
CA SER A 424 -27.09 1.29 9.16
C SER A 424 -26.11 2.12 8.32
N LEU A 425 -24.90 2.29 8.80
CA LEU A 425 -23.78 2.95 8.11
C LEU A 425 -22.72 1.95 7.68
N HIS A 426 -23.00 0.65 7.81
CA HIS A 426 -22.06 -0.46 7.59
C HIS A 426 -20.80 -0.39 8.46
N ASP A 427 -20.93 0.24 9.65
CA ASP A 427 -19.97 0.17 10.71
C ASP A 427 -20.27 -1.06 11.59
N TYR A 428 -19.46 -2.09 11.41
CA TYR A 428 -19.62 -3.38 12.07
C TYR A 428 -18.71 -3.58 13.27
N HIS A 429 -18.17 -2.50 13.85
CA HIS A 429 -17.54 -2.58 15.17
C HIS A 429 -18.57 -2.99 16.22
N LEU A 430 -18.12 -3.78 17.18
CA LEU A 430 -18.98 -4.27 18.26
C LEU A 430 -19.07 -3.24 19.37
N LYS A 431 -20.27 -2.90 19.85
CA LYS A 431 -20.42 -2.05 21.02
C LYS A 431 -19.71 -2.66 22.22
N SER A 432 -19.03 -1.85 23.02
CA SER A 432 -18.35 -2.26 24.23
C SER A 432 -18.39 -1.20 25.30
N VAL A 433 -18.70 -1.61 26.55
CA VAL A 433 -18.60 -0.73 27.70
C VAL A 433 -17.15 -0.32 28.01
N ALA A 434 -16.18 -1.15 27.61
CA ALA A 434 -14.76 -0.82 27.69
C ALA A 434 -14.30 0.07 26.53
N GLY A 435 -14.88 -0.11 25.36
CA GLY A 435 -14.67 0.72 24.17
C GLY A 435 -14.67 -0.05 22.87
N HIS A 436 -15.19 0.57 21.83
CA HIS A 436 -15.04 0.15 20.45
C HIS A 436 -14.30 1.22 19.65
N TRP A 437 -13.63 0.84 18.58
CA TRP A 437 -12.99 1.77 17.67
C TRP A 437 -14.02 2.41 16.73
N SER A 438 -14.11 3.75 16.71
CA SER A 438 -15.07 4.48 15.85
C SER A 438 -14.49 4.93 14.52
N GLY A 439 -13.34 4.39 14.11
CA GLY A 439 -12.57 4.86 12.95
C GLY A 439 -11.56 5.95 13.29
N THR A 440 -11.70 6.61 14.44
CA THR A 440 -10.81 7.72 14.86
C THR A 440 -10.44 7.68 16.33
N LYS A 441 -11.27 7.06 17.17
CA LYS A 441 -11.04 6.99 18.63
C LYS A 441 -11.80 5.81 19.23
N TRP A 442 -11.40 5.42 20.42
CA TRP A 442 -12.15 4.50 21.25
C TRP A 442 -13.37 5.17 21.86
N VAL A 443 -14.54 4.56 21.71
CA VAL A 443 -15.83 5.05 22.23
C VAL A 443 -16.42 4.01 23.16
N LYS A 444 -16.78 4.39 24.38
CA LYS A 444 -17.47 3.52 25.33
C LYS A 444 -18.97 3.54 25.08
N ASP A 445 -19.56 2.35 25.05
CA ASP A 445 -20.99 2.17 24.88
C ASP A 445 -21.68 1.89 26.23
N SER A 446 -23.00 1.96 26.25
CA SER A 446 -23.82 1.57 27.41
C SER A 446 -23.97 0.06 27.58
N VAL A 447 -23.60 -0.72 26.57
CA VAL A 447 -23.74 -2.19 26.51
C VAL A 447 -22.55 -2.80 25.77
N SER A 448 -22.21 -4.04 26.10
CA SER A 448 -21.24 -4.83 25.37
C SER A 448 -21.90 -5.87 24.49
N SER A 449 -21.33 -6.06 23.31
CA SER A 449 -21.71 -7.11 22.35
C SER A 449 -21.45 -8.51 22.93
N PRO A 450 -22.35 -9.49 22.71
CA PRO A 450 -22.10 -10.88 23.06
C PRO A 450 -21.05 -11.56 22.18
N CYS A 451 -20.58 -10.87 21.15
CA CYS A 451 -19.55 -11.36 20.23
C CYS A 451 -18.13 -11.03 20.70
N ILE A 452 -17.97 -10.19 21.72
CA ILE A 452 -16.65 -9.94 22.34
C ILE A 452 -16.21 -11.17 23.10
N ASP A 453 -14.95 -11.59 22.96
CA ASP A 453 -14.34 -12.76 23.61
C ASP A 453 -15.12 -14.08 23.42
N ALA A 454 -15.89 -14.18 22.37
CA ALA A 454 -16.79 -15.32 22.15
C ALA A 454 -16.33 -16.24 21.00
N GLY A 455 -15.27 -15.87 20.28
CA GLY A 455 -14.77 -16.65 19.16
C GLY A 455 -14.16 -18.00 19.56
N ASN A 456 -13.62 -18.72 18.61
CA ASN A 456 -13.05 -20.05 18.85
C ASN A 456 -11.81 -19.93 19.76
N PRO A 457 -11.75 -20.66 20.87
CA PRO A 457 -10.67 -20.52 21.86
C PRO A 457 -9.28 -20.93 21.34
N SER A 458 -9.21 -21.58 20.18
CA SER A 458 -7.96 -21.95 19.51
C SER A 458 -7.54 -20.94 18.44
N SER A 459 -8.35 -19.94 18.16
CA SER A 459 -8.02 -18.87 17.21
C SER A 459 -7.05 -17.89 17.83
N ASP A 460 -6.15 -17.38 17.00
CA ASP A 460 -5.22 -16.31 17.37
C ASP A 460 -5.99 -15.01 17.66
N TYR A 461 -5.62 -14.32 18.73
CA TYR A 461 -6.15 -13.02 19.15
C TYR A 461 -5.03 -12.03 19.50
N SER A 462 -3.80 -12.37 19.18
CA SER A 462 -2.60 -11.65 19.59
C SER A 462 -2.51 -10.20 19.05
N LYS A 463 -3.31 -9.87 18.03
CA LYS A 463 -3.39 -8.52 17.50
C LYS A 463 -4.51 -7.67 18.10
N GLU A 464 -5.38 -8.25 18.90
CA GLU A 464 -6.40 -7.48 19.59
C GLU A 464 -5.75 -6.62 20.68
N PRO A 465 -6.27 -5.41 20.93
CA PRO A 465 -5.75 -4.54 21.99
C PRO A 465 -5.70 -5.23 23.34
N GLU A 466 -4.90 -4.73 24.26
CA GLU A 466 -4.98 -5.14 25.67
C GLU A 466 -6.42 -5.00 26.18
N ASP A 467 -6.80 -5.82 27.14
CA ASP A 467 -8.19 -6.08 27.55
C ASP A 467 -9.01 -6.87 26.50
N ASN A 468 -8.39 -7.87 25.88
CA ASN A 468 -9.03 -8.75 24.90
C ASN A 468 -9.67 -10.03 25.50
N GLY A 469 -9.82 -10.10 26.81
CA GLY A 469 -10.43 -11.26 27.49
C GLY A 469 -9.72 -12.61 27.25
N ASN A 470 -8.51 -12.60 26.70
CA ASN A 470 -7.73 -13.78 26.30
C ASN A 470 -8.48 -14.69 25.30
N ARG A 471 -9.28 -14.11 24.44
CA ARG A 471 -10.05 -14.83 23.43
C ARG A 471 -10.49 -13.91 22.30
N ILE A 472 -10.40 -14.40 21.07
CA ILE A 472 -10.74 -13.62 19.87
C ILE A 472 -12.20 -13.14 19.88
N ASN A 473 -12.43 -11.92 19.40
CA ASN A 473 -13.76 -11.42 19.10
C ASN A 473 -14.34 -12.07 17.83
N ILE A 474 -15.65 -12.31 17.82
CA ILE A 474 -16.35 -12.76 16.61
C ILE A 474 -16.56 -11.59 15.67
N GLY A 475 -16.40 -11.80 14.35
CA GLY A 475 -16.65 -10.81 13.30
C GLY A 475 -15.38 -10.17 12.76
N ARG A 476 -15.56 -9.23 11.82
CA ARG A 476 -14.50 -8.64 10.99
C ARG A 476 -13.27 -8.16 11.75
N TYR A 477 -13.48 -7.58 12.93
CA TYR A 477 -12.40 -6.93 13.68
C TYR A 477 -11.70 -7.85 14.67
N GLY A 478 -12.15 -9.11 14.85
CA GLY A 478 -11.44 -10.10 15.68
C GLY A 478 -10.02 -10.33 15.18
N ASN A 479 -9.06 -10.43 16.09
CA ASN A 479 -7.62 -10.49 15.82
C ASN A 479 -7.10 -9.29 14.99
N THR A 480 -7.62 -8.10 15.25
CA THR A 480 -7.09 -6.85 14.68
C THR A 480 -6.89 -5.81 15.79
N VAL A 481 -6.07 -4.81 15.52
CA VAL A 481 -5.86 -3.67 16.45
C VAL A 481 -7.13 -2.81 16.67
N TYR A 482 -8.18 -3.08 15.93
CA TYR A 482 -9.49 -2.40 16.02
C TYR A 482 -10.56 -3.25 16.70
N ALA A 483 -10.20 -4.41 17.23
CA ALA A 483 -11.13 -5.26 17.99
C ALA A 483 -11.67 -4.53 19.21
N SER A 484 -12.98 -4.63 19.44
CA SER A 484 -13.61 -3.98 20.60
C SER A 484 -13.12 -4.60 21.90
N LEU A 485 -12.86 -3.75 22.90
CA LEU A 485 -12.26 -4.12 24.18
C LEU A 485 -13.19 -4.97 25.03
N SER A 486 -12.61 -5.88 25.80
CA SER A 486 -13.30 -6.69 26.79
C SER A 486 -13.57 -5.86 28.03
N GLY A 487 -14.82 -5.65 28.37
CA GLY A 487 -15.19 -5.08 29.66
C GLY A 487 -15.81 -6.12 30.54
N THR A 488 -15.21 -6.48 31.64
CA THR A 488 -15.97 -7.03 32.76
C THR A 488 -16.92 -5.94 33.25
N ALA A 489 -18.21 -6.27 33.49
CA ALA A 489 -19.12 -5.34 34.13
C ALA A 489 -18.47 -4.81 35.41
N PRO A 490 -18.42 -3.53 35.67
CA PRO A 490 -17.69 -3.00 36.78
C PRO A 490 -18.27 -3.55 38.10
N GLU A 491 -17.45 -4.31 38.82
CA GLU A 491 -17.59 -4.36 40.27
C GLU A 491 -17.47 -2.93 40.79
N VAL A 492 -18.43 -2.46 41.59
CA VAL A 492 -18.45 -1.11 42.13
C VAL A 492 -17.22 -0.94 43.04
N ILE A 493 -16.13 -0.43 42.45
CA ILE A 493 -14.96 0.04 43.21
C ILE A 493 -15.07 1.56 43.34
N PRO A 494 -14.72 2.11 44.51
CA PRO A 494 -14.84 3.57 44.76
C PRO A 494 -14.04 4.35 43.72
N GLU A 495 -14.64 5.44 43.25
CA GLU A 495 -14.13 6.35 42.25
C GLU A 495 -12.64 6.69 42.44
N ASP A 496 -11.79 6.11 41.58
CA ASP A 496 -10.53 6.71 41.17
C ASP A 496 -10.81 7.75 40.06
N PRO A 497 -10.04 8.80 39.95
CA PRO A 497 -10.42 9.97 39.18
C PRO A 497 -10.69 9.60 37.71
N VAL A 498 -11.91 9.89 37.29
CA VAL A 498 -12.42 9.79 35.93
C VAL A 498 -11.33 10.22 34.92
N PRO A 499 -11.00 9.41 33.88
CA PRO A 499 -10.28 9.93 32.71
C PRO A 499 -11.13 11.07 32.18
N GLN A 500 -10.59 12.27 32.14
CA GLN A 500 -11.27 13.43 31.62
C GLN A 500 -11.82 13.10 30.23
N ASP A 501 -13.11 13.45 30.01
CA ASP A 501 -13.73 13.48 28.70
C ASP A 501 -12.74 14.04 27.68
N PRO A 502 -12.73 13.54 26.41
CA PRO A 502 -11.88 14.13 25.39
C PRO A 502 -12.13 15.63 25.40
N VAL A 503 -11.05 16.38 25.63
CA VAL A 503 -11.13 17.84 25.74
C VAL A 503 -11.74 18.33 24.44
N VAL A 504 -12.97 18.82 24.52
CA VAL A 504 -13.60 19.48 23.37
C VAL A 504 -12.88 20.81 23.23
N PHE A 505 -11.86 20.84 22.39
CA PHE A 505 -11.12 22.07 22.13
C PHE A 505 -12.07 23.15 21.61
N LYS A 506 -11.94 24.34 22.18
CA LYS A 506 -12.54 25.51 21.56
C LYS A 506 -11.79 25.74 20.24
N VAL A 507 -12.46 25.49 19.13
CA VAL A 507 -11.90 25.59 17.78
C VAL A 507 -12.38 26.89 17.16
N SER A 508 -11.50 27.54 16.41
CA SER A 508 -11.85 28.66 15.54
C SER A 508 -11.12 28.50 14.22
N ASP A 509 -11.82 28.60 13.10
CA ASP A 509 -11.20 28.61 11.78
C ASP A 509 -11.71 29.78 10.93
N ASN A 510 -10.97 30.12 9.88
CA ASN A 510 -11.41 31.13 8.93
C ASN A 510 -10.65 30.98 7.60
N ARG A 511 -11.40 31.09 6.52
CA ARG A 511 -10.87 31.00 5.16
C ARG A 511 -10.20 32.30 4.75
N LEU A 512 -9.05 32.20 4.10
CA LEU A 512 -8.32 33.29 3.49
C LEU A 512 -8.44 33.16 1.96
N ARG A 513 -9.21 34.04 1.32
CA ARG A 513 -9.49 33.96 -0.13
C ARG A 513 -8.96 35.17 -0.88
N GLU A 514 -8.03 34.94 -1.80
CA GLU A 514 -7.48 36.01 -2.66
C GLU A 514 -8.54 36.64 -3.56
N SER A 515 -9.51 35.85 -4.02
CA SER A 515 -10.62 36.33 -4.87
C SER A 515 -11.58 37.31 -4.16
N SER A 516 -11.54 37.38 -2.83
CA SER A 516 -12.37 38.28 -2.01
C SER A 516 -11.55 38.70 -0.78
N PRO A 517 -10.51 39.57 -0.99
CA PRO A 517 -9.40 39.67 -0.06
C PRO A 517 -9.71 40.37 1.28
N ASP A 518 -10.82 41.09 1.38
CA ASP A 518 -11.28 41.74 2.62
C ASP A 518 -12.48 41.05 3.26
N ALA A 519 -13.02 39.99 2.63
CA ALA A 519 -14.16 39.25 3.18
C ALA A 519 -13.72 38.33 4.33
N VAL A 520 -14.56 38.27 5.39
CA VAL A 520 -14.38 37.40 6.56
C VAL A 520 -15.30 36.20 6.41
N TYR A 521 -14.80 34.99 6.65
CA TYR A 521 -15.51 33.73 6.40
C TYR A 521 -15.68 32.85 7.65
N ARG A 522 -15.74 33.43 8.84
CA ARG A 522 -15.83 32.72 10.12
C ARG A 522 -17.02 31.75 10.25
N ASP A 523 -18.13 32.03 9.55
CA ASP A 523 -19.35 31.21 9.58
C ASP A 523 -19.44 30.28 8.34
N SER A 524 -18.34 30.04 7.67
CA SER A 524 -18.28 29.13 6.52
C SER A 524 -18.37 27.67 6.97
N THR A 525 -19.16 26.87 6.28
CA THR A 525 -19.31 25.43 6.58
C THR A 525 -18.15 24.56 6.04
N PHE A 526 -17.15 25.17 5.43
CA PHE A 526 -15.97 24.50 4.91
C PHE A 526 -14.75 25.43 4.87
N ILE A 527 -13.58 24.84 4.95
CA ILE A 527 -12.27 25.45 4.74
C ILE A 527 -11.74 25.02 3.37
N ASP A 528 -10.87 25.82 2.74
CA ASP A 528 -10.38 25.53 1.41
C ASP A 528 -8.89 25.87 1.22
N VAL A 529 -8.21 25.04 0.44
CA VAL A 529 -6.79 25.22 0.12
C VAL A 529 -6.52 24.98 -1.37
N GLY A 530 -5.43 25.55 -1.85
CA GLY A 530 -5.00 25.39 -3.23
C GLY A 530 -5.27 26.61 -4.09
N GLY A 531 -5.40 26.41 -5.41
CA GLY A 531 -5.64 27.46 -6.38
C GLY A 531 -6.77 27.11 -7.33
N MET A 532 -7.57 28.12 -7.71
CA MET A 532 -8.62 28.00 -8.71
C MET A 532 -8.89 29.38 -9.35
N ASN A 533 -9.04 29.42 -10.68
CA ASN A 533 -9.33 30.65 -11.41
C ASN A 533 -8.33 31.80 -11.12
N ASN A 534 -7.04 31.48 -11.06
CA ASN A 534 -5.95 32.40 -10.74
C ASN A 534 -6.04 33.05 -9.36
N ALA A 535 -6.76 32.46 -8.41
CA ALA A 535 -6.84 32.92 -7.04
C ALA A 535 -6.41 31.81 -6.09
N ARG A 536 -5.73 32.19 -5.01
CA ARG A 536 -5.24 31.29 -3.96
C ARG A 536 -6.21 31.19 -2.80
N TYR A 537 -6.22 30.05 -2.16
CA TYR A 537 -7.10 29.71 -1.04
C TYR A 537 -6.28 29.08 0.07
N ARG A 538 -6.42 29.59 1.29
CA ARG A 538 -5.75 29.13 2.50
C ARG A 538 -6.72 29.15 3.66
N ASP A 539 -6.32 28.57 4.78
CA ASP A 539 -7.08 28.62 6.01
C ASP A 539 -6.18 28.92 7.21
N VAL A 540 -6.75 29.54 8.24
CA VAL A 540 -6.13 29.66 9.54
C VAL A 540 -7.06 29.03 10.57
N MET A 541 -6.50 28.16 11.41
CA MET A 541 -7.22 27.38 12.41
C MET A 541 -6.53 27.50 13.77
N TRP A 542 -7.29 27.57 14.84
CA TRP A 542 -6.79 27.68 16.20
C TRP A 542 -7.52 26.74 17.12
N PHE A 543 -6.77 26.06 18.00
CA PHE A 543 -7.27 25.22 19.06
C PHE A 543 -6.78 25.74 20.41
N ASP A 544 -7.63 25.67 21.43
CA ASP A 544 -7.26 26.02 22.78
C ASP A 544 -6.35 24.94 23.39
N LEU A 545 -5.08 25.29 23.60
CA LEU A 545 -4.09 24.39 24.18
C LEU A 545 -3.82 24.69 25.65
N SER A 546 -4.65 25.50 26.32
CA SER A 546 -4.42 25.99 27.70
C SER A 546 -4.32 24.90 28.75
N GLU A 547 -4.92 23.72 28.48
CA GLU A 547 -4.87 22.55 29.36
C GLU A 547 -3.56 21.75 29.23
N TYR A 548 -2.74 22.04 28.21
CA TYR A 548 -1.48 21.35 27.98
C TYR A 548 -0.30 22.27 28.33
N THR A 549 0.13 22.22 29.57
CA THR A 549 1.20 23.10 30.08
C THR A 549 2.56 22.43 30.13
N ASN A 550 2.61 21.11 29.95
CA ASN A 550 3.85 20.35 29.99
C ASN A 550 4.10 19.64 28.65
N PRO A 551 4.99 20.13 27.81
CA PRO A 551 5.26 19.52 26.50
C PRO A 551 5.88 18.12 26.58
N SER A 552 6.50 17.77 27.70
CA SER A 552 7.09 16.44 27.91
C SER A 552 6.04 15.35 28.13
N GLU A 553 4.81 15.74 28.53
CA GLU A 553 3.66 14.83 28.67
C GLU A 553 2.97 14.54 27.34
N ILE A 554 3.21 15.33 26.29
CA ILE A 554 2.61 15.11 24.99
C ILE A 554 3.38 13.98 24.30
N ASP A 555 2.65 12.94 23.95
CA ASP A 555 3.16 11.85 23.13
C ASP A 555 3.00 12.20 21.65
N ASN A 556 1.79 12.33 21.18
CA ASN A 556 1.46 12.68 19.81
C ASN A 556 0.38 13.77 19.74
N ALA A 557 0.38 14.57 18.67
CA ALA A 557 -0.67 15.54 18.35
C ALA A 557 -1.00 15.47 16.85
N THR A 558 -2.24 15.07 16.53
CA THR A 558 -2.71 14.86 15.15
C THR A 558 -3.83 15.82 14.82
N LEU A 559 -3.65 16.63 13.77
CA LEU A 559 -4.68 17.46 13.16
C LEU A 559 -5.39 16.68 12.06
N SER A 560 -6.71 16.50 12.19
CA SER A 560 -7.53 15.74 11.26
C SER A 560 -8.49 16.66 10.50
N LEU A 561 -8.51 16.55 9.15
CA LEU A 561 -9.33 17.34 8.25
C LEU A 561 -10.20 16.40 7.39
N TYR A 562 -11.52 16.65 7.36
CA TYR A 562 -12.46 15.77 6.62
C TYR A 562 -12.68 16.26 5.19
N TRP A 563 -12.22 15.49 4.21
CA TRP A 563 -12.41 15.79 2.79
C TRP A 563 -13.76 15.26 2.30
N TYR A 564 -14.70 16.16 2.02
CA TYR A 564 -16.09 15.82 1.75
C TYR A 564 -16.47 16.00 0.28
N TYR A 565 -17.43 15.22 -0.17
CA TYR A 565 -18.11 15.43 -1.44
C TYR A 565 -19.18 16.53 -1.30
N PRO A 566 -19.31 17.53 -2.20
CA PRO A 566 -18.70 17.65 -3.54
C PRO A 566 -17.50 18.63 -3.63
N ALA A 567 -16.68 18.70 -2.63
CA ALA A 567 -15.60 19.69 -2.54
C ALA A 567 -14.40 19.36 -3.44
N GLY A 568 -14.59 19.47 -4.71
CA GLY A 568 -13.59 19.35 -5.74
C GLY A 568 -13.93 18.30 -6.80
N ASN A 569 -13.64 18.65 -8.03
CA ASN A 569 -13.63 17.72 -9.16
C ASN A 569 -12.19 17.23 -9.37
N LYS A 570 -11.96 16.40 -10.37
CA LYS A 570 -10.61 16.12 -10.87
C LYS A 570 -9.87 17.44 -11.11
N ARG A 571 -8.64 17.50 -10.68
CA ARG A 571 -7.78 18.68 -10.79
C ARG A 571 -6.57 18.33 -11.67
N PRO A 572 -6.00 19.28 -12.42
CA PRO A 572 -4.81 19.01 -13.24
C PRO A 572 -3.58 18.66 -12.40
N ASP A 573 -3.48 19.25 -11.19
CA ASP A 573 -2.32 19.08 -10.33
C ASP A 573 -2.68 18.43 -8.98
N ASP A 574 -1.75 17.72 -8.37
CA ASP A 574 -1.88 17.20 -7.02
C ASP A 574 -1.98 18.35 -6.02
N THR A 575 -2.78 18.16 -4.97
CA THR A 575 -2.87 19.10 -3.87
C THR A 575 -2.03 18.57 -2.71
N ILE A 576 -0.84 19.14 -2.51
CA ILE A 576 -0.01 18.86 -1.34
C ILE A 576 -0.38 19.88 -0.27
N VAL A 577 -1.15 19.42 0.72
CA VAL A 577 -1.57 20.25 1.85
C VAL A 577 -0.44 20.35 2.85
N GLU A 578 -0.16 21.55 3.34
CA GLU A 578 0.95 21.87 4.23
C GLU A 578 0.47 22.67 5.43
N VAL A 579 1.02 22.38 6.60
CA VAL A 579 0.76 23.11 7.86
C VAL A 579 1.98 23.90 8.26
N TYR A 580 1.74 25.16 8.58
CA TYR A 580 2.72 26.13 9.07
C TYR A 580 2.26 26.82 10.34
N ARG A 581 3.19 27.45 11.06
CA ARG A 581 2.89 28.30 12.22
C ARG A 581 2.60 29.72 11.76
N PRO A 582 1.35 30.28 11.98
CA PRO A 582 1.09 31.69 11.72
C PRO A 582 2.09 32.58 12.47
N ALA A 583 2.63 33.59 11.79
CA ALA A 583 3.66 34.46 12.36
C ALA A 583 3.14 35.45 13.42
N SER A 584 1.81 35.58 13.51
CA SER A 584 1.14 36.47 14.45
C SER A 584 -0.24 35.93 14.80
N SER A 585 -0.74 36.23 16.00
CA SER A 585 -2.12 36.01 16.38
C SER A 585 -3.10 36.76 15.47
N TRP A 586 -4.26 36.19 15.29
CA TRP A 586 -5.32 36.71 14.42
C TRP A 586 -6.69 36.66 15.11
N ASN A 587 -7.66 37.36 14.56
CA ASN A 587 -9.00 37.49 15.16
C ASN A 587 -10.06 37.00 14.18
N THR A 588 -10.82 35.96 14.56
CA THR A 588 -11.87 35.33 13.73
C THR A 588 -12.91 36.31 13.20
N SER A 589 -13.20 37.40 13.93
CA SER A 589 -14.17 38.41 13.52
C SER A 589 -13.68 39.36 12.43
N TYR A 590 -12.38 39.36 12.14
CA TYR A 590 -11.76 40.33 11.22
C TYR A 590 -10.74 39.74 10.25
N VAL A 591 -10.28 38.51 10.51
CA VAL A 591 -9.26 37.90 9.67
C VAL A 591 -9.78 37.67 8.24
N SER A 592 -8.97 38.03 7.29
CA SER A 592 -9.24 37.91 5.85
C SER A 592 -7.92 37.72 5.10
N TRP A 593 -7.95 37.62 3.80
CA TRP A 593 -6.72 37.55 2.99
C TRP A 593 -5.77 38.70 3.24
N ASN A 594 -6.32 39.93 3.39
CA ASN A 594 -5.51 41.14 3.60
C ASN A 594 -5.21 41.43 5.06
N LYS A 595 -6.05 41.01 5.98
CA LYS A 595 -6.01 41.45 7.37
C LYS A 595 -5.97 40.29 8.35
N ARG A 596 -5.20 40.44 9.43
CA ARG A 596 -5.21 39.51 10.56
C ARG A 596 -6.14 39.96 11.71
N ASP A 597 -6.48 41.26 11.77
CA ASP A 597 -7.39 41.85 12.77
C ASP A 597 -8.05 43.11 12.23
N LYS A 598 -8.95 43.75 12.99
CA LYS A 598 -9.85 44.85 12.61
C LYS A 598 -9.21 45.96 11.77
N ASN A 599 -8.02 46.40 12.13
CA ASN A 599 -7.27 47.44 11.39
C ASN A 599 -5.81 47.04 11.22
N VAL A 600 -5.50 45.77 11.27
CA VAL A 600 -4.14 45.25 11.20
C VAL A 600 -4.02 44.31 10.00
N ALA A 601 -3.25 44.76 9.00
CA ALA A 601 -2.94 43.94 7.82
C ALA A 601 -1.94 42.81 8.18
N TRP A 602 -1.99 41.72 7.43
CA TRP A 602 -0.86 40.83 7.31
C TRP A 602 0.31 41.60 6.67
N LYS A 603 1.54 41.23 6.98
CA LYS A 603 2.72 41.78 6.30
C LYS A 603 2.75 41.31 4.85
N ASN A 604 2.32 40.09 4.60
CA ASN A 604 2.10 39.52 3.27
C ASN A 604 0.64 39.04 3.18
N ALA A 605 -0.08 39.51 2.19
CA ALA A 605 -1.47 39.14 1.99
C ALA A 605 -1.61 37.61 1.81
N GLY A 606 -2.64 37.03 2.43
CA GLY A 606 -2.84 35.59 2.49
C GLY A 606 -2.19 34.90 3.69
N GLY A 607 -1.73 35.69 4.68
CA GLY A 607 -1.15 35.21 5.92
C GLY A 607 0.37 35.20 5.95
N ASP A 608 0.91 35.54 7.10
CA ASP A 608 2.35 35.38 7.39
C ASP A 608 2.56 34.14 8.20
N TRP A 609 3.59 33.34 7.88
CA TRP A 609 3.92 32.12 8.60
C TRP A 609 5.43 31.95 8.81
N TYR A 610 5.77 31.17 9.80
CA TYR A 610 7.08 30.57 9.96
C TYR A 610 7.03 29.08 9.61
N ASP A 611 8.04 28.62 8.93
CA ASP A 611 8.26 27.18 8.72
C ASP A 611 8.86 26.50 9.97
N LYS A 612 8.98 25.18 9.96
CA LYS A 612 9.50 24.45 11.12
C LYS A 612 10.96 24.80 11.47
N ASN A 613 11.73 25.38 10.53
CA ASN A 613 13.09 25.87 10.76
C ASN A 613 13.13 27.32 11.27
N GLY A 614 11.96 27.93 11.52
CA GLY A 614 11.83 29.32 11.95
C GLY A 614 12.05 30.36 10.87
N VAL A 615 12.00 29.98 9.60
CA VAL A 615 12.16 30.91 8.46
C VAL A 615 10.79 31.55 8.13
N LEU A 616 10.74 32.89 8.13
CA LEU A 616 9.54 33.62 7.72
C LEU A 616 9.22 33.38 6.25
N GLN A 617 7.98 32.99 5.93
CA GLN A 617 7.53 32.57 4.61
C GLN A 617 8.38 31.41 4.03
N GLY A 618 8.97 30.59 4.92
CA GLY A 618 9.78 29.43 4.53
C GLY A 618 8.95 28.30 3.93
N SER A 619 9.62 27.29 3.39
CA SER A 619 9.03 26.22 2.60
C SER A 619 9.09 24.84 3.26
N THR A 620 9.56 24.73 4.50
CA THR A 620 9.63 23.48 5.25
C THR A 620 8.42 23.39 6.20
N PRO A 621 7.33 22.69 5.84
CA PRO A 621 6.14 22.60 6.68
C PRO A 621 6.38 21.77 7.94
N TYR A 622 5.54 21.97 8.98
CA TYR A 622 5.49 21.08 10.13
C TYR A 622 4.87 19.72 9.78
N ALA A 623 3.87 19.72 8.93
CA ALA A 623 3.20 18.50 8.47
C ALA A 623 2.70 18.65 7.03
N THR A 624 2.54 17.51 6.34
CA THR A 624 2.04 17.50 4.95
C THR A 624 1.35 16.18 4.62
N PHE A 625 0.33 16.24 3.76
CA PHE A 625 -0.18 15.08 3.03
C PHE A 625 -0.51 15.47 1.58
N THR A 626 -0.64 14.47 0.71
CA THR A 626 -0.92 14.66 -0.71
C THR A 626 -2.27 14.08 -1.08
N ILE A 627 -3.10 14.88 -1.75
CA ILE A 627 -4.31 14.41 -2.43
C ILE A 627 -4.06 14.51 -3.93
N ARG A 628 -4.11 13.38 -4.63
CA ARG A 628 -3.86 13.33 -6.08
C ARG A 628 -4.90 14.14 -6.85
N GLY A 629 -4.47 14.78 -7.93
CA GLY A 629 -5.33 15.57 -8.80
C GLY A 629 -6.45 14.75 -9.43
N SER A 630 -6.20 13.47 -9.70
CA SER A 630 -7.18 12.51 -10.20
C SER A 630 -8.21 12.04 -9.16
N ALA A 631 -7.94 12.23 -7.85
CA ALA A 631 -8.82 11.76 -6.79
C ALA A 631 -10.07 12.62 -6.64
N PHE A 632 -11.19 11.96 -6.33
CA PHE A 632 -12.44 12.61 -5.91
C PHE A 632 -12.55 12.64 -4.39
N PRO A 633 -13.33 13.57 -3.81
CA PRO A 633 -13.62 13.55 -2.38
C PRO A 633 -14.18 12.20 -1.95
N ASP A 634 -13.57 11.60 -0.93
CA ASP A 634 -13.83 10.23 -0.47
C ASP A 634 -14.55 10.16 0.88
N ASN A 635 -14.96 11.32 1.41
CA ASN A 635 -15.70 11.44 2.68
C ASN A 635 -14.97 10.80 3.86
N ARG A 636 -13.67 11.06 4.01
CA ARG A 636 -12.86 10.59 5.13
C ARG A 636 -11.95 11.67 5.70
N TYR A 637 -11.40 11.39 6.86
CA TYR A 637 -10.36 12.22 7.47
C TYR A 637 -9.00 12.01 6.83
N TYR A 638 -8.24 13.09 6.75
CA TYR A 638 -6.82 13.14 6.44
C TYR A 638 -6.06 13.72 7.61
N GLU A 639 -5.03 13.02 8.04
CA GLU A 639 -4.30 13.30 9.27
C GLU A 639 -2.96 13.95 9.00
N LEU A 640 -2.59 14.87 9.90
CA LEU A 640 -1.35 15.65 9.86
C LEU A 640 -0.71 15.56 11.25
N ASP A 641 0.48 14.96 11.35
CA ASP A 641 1.26 14.98 12.59
C ASP A 641 1.80 16.38 12.85
N VAL A 642 1.22 17.04 13.83
CA VAL A 642 1.60 18.40 14.27
C VAL A 642 2.24 18.40 15.65
N THR A 643 2.70 17.25 16.12
CA THR A 643 3.29 17.04 17.46
C THR A 643 4.39 18.05 17.78
N GLU A 644 5.30 18.29 16.84
CA GLU A 644 6.40 19.24 17.05
C GLU A 644 5.88 20.65 17.28
N LEU A 645 4.94 21.14 16.46
CA LEU A 645 4.36 22.47 16.58
C LEU A 645 3.57 22.62 17.89
N VAL A 646 2.78 21.62 18.25
CA VAL A 646 2.01 21.64 19.52
C VAL A 646 2.95 21.63 20.71
N LYS A 647 4.03 20.85 20.72
CA LYS A 647 5.06 20.89 21.76
C LYS A 647 5.75 22.25 21.87
N GLU A 648 6.00 22.93 20.76
CA GLU A 648 6.57 24.28 20.75
C GLU A 648 5.60 25.33 21.37
N TYR A 649 4.31 25.20 21.15
CA TYR A 649 3.29 26.04 21.78
C TYR A 649 3.16 25.76 23.27
N THR A 650 3.04 24.52 23.66
CA THR A 650 2.83 24.13 25.07
C THR A 650 4.07 24.31 25.93
N SER A 651 5.26 24.33 25.33
CA SER A 651 6.50 24.70 26.03
C SER A 651 6.67 26.20 26.25
N GLY A 652 5.82 27.02 25.66
CA GLY A 652 5.98 28.47 25.64
C GLY A 652 7.13 28.97 24.74
N LYS A 653 7.72 28.10 23.91
CA LYS A 653 8.73 28.53 22.91
C LYS A 653 8.15 29.55 21.95
N TYR A 654 6.86 29.37 21.60
CA TYR A 654 6.09 30.30 20.80
C TYR A 654 4.69 30.47 21.41
N GLU A 655 4.07 31.67 21.20
CA GLU A 655 2.65 31.90 21.47
C GLU A 655 1.82 30.97 20.55
N ASN A 656 0.74 30.36 21.06
CA ASN A 656 -0.19 29.58 20.25
C ASN A 656 -0.95 30.47 19.28
N THR A 657 -0.43 30.60 18.09
CA THR A 657 -1.03 31.32 16.97
C THR A 657 -1.88 30.44 16.06
N GLY A 658 -1.99 29.12 16.38
CA GLY A 658 -2.74 28.13 15.62
C GLY A 658 -1.97 27.55 14.42
N PHE A 659 -2.71 27.16 13.41
CA PHE A 659 -2.22 26.50 12.19
C PHE A 659 -2.60 27.31 10.97
N LEU A 660 -1.65 27.60 10.08
CA LEU A 660 -1.95 28.08 8.73
C LEU A 660 -1.86 26.89 7.77
N ILE A 661 -2.94 26.64 7.06
CA ILE A 661 -3.10 25.51 6.14
C ILE A 661 -3.15 26.03 4.72
N LYS A 662 -2.27 25.55 3.88
CA LYS A 662 -2.16 25.95 2.47
C LYS A 662 -1.74 24.80 1.59
N ALA A 663 -1.88 24.92 0.28
CA ALA A 663 -1.24 23.99 -0.64
C ALA A 663 0.21 24.44 -0.96
N ARG A 664 1.11 23.47 -1.24
CA ARG A 664 2.50 23.74 -1.64
C ARG A 664 2.55 24.64 -2.89
N ASN A 665 1.85 24.21 -3.92
CA ASN A 665 1.55 25.00 -5.10
C ASN A 665 0.08 25.38 -5.08
N GLU A 666 -0.27 26.58 -5.46
CA GLU A 666 -1.64 27.09 -5.40
C GLU A 666 -2.13 27.40 -6.82
N ASN A 667 -2.04 26.39 -7.73
CA ASN A 667 -2.41 26.47 -9.14
C ASN A 667 -3.36 25.33 -9.51
N ASN A 668 -4.64 25.66 -9.81
CA ASN A 668 -5.66 24.72 -10.30
C ASN A 668 -5.80 23.39 -9.51
N ASN A 669 -5.47 23.41 -8.24
CA ASN A 669 -5.47 22.24 -7.35
C ASN A 669 -6.36 22.46 -6.11
N TYR A 670 -7.42 23.22 -6.27
CA TYR A 670 -8.38 23.55 -5.20
C TYR A 670 -9.07 22.31 -4.62
N ILE A 671 -9.08 22.20 -3.28
CA ILE A 671 -9.88 21.26 -2.51
C ILE A 671 -10.48 21.98 -1.28
N ALA A 672 -11.49 21.35 -0.67
CA ALA A 672 -12.08 21.87 0.56
C ALA A 672 -12.36 20.74 1.56
N PHE A 673 -12.26 21.08 2.83
CA PHE A 673 -12.61 20.23 3.96
C PHE A 673 -13.76 20.86 4.72
N TYR A 674 -14.48 20.08 5.57
CA TYR A 674 -15.43 20.69 6.48
C TYR A 674 -14.73 21.62 7.48
N SER A 675 -15.42 22.67 7.87
CA SER A 675 -15.02 23.60 8.93
C SER A 675 -15.63 23.19 10.27
N ASN A 676 -15.28 23.92 11.33
CA ASN A 676 -15.94 23.78 12.63
C ASN A 676 -17.45 24.11 12.58
N GLU A 677 -17.88 24.95 11.63
CA GLU A 677 -19.27 25.40 11.42
C GLU A 677 -20.05 24.49 10.46
N CYS A 678 -19.55 23.32 10.11
CA CYS A 678 -20.19 22.42 9.12
C CYS A 678 -21.52 21.80 9.60
N GLY A 679 -21.84 21.93 10.89
CA GLY A 679 -23.06 21.37 11.49
C GLY A 679 -23.09 19.85 11.62
N LYS A 680 -21.96 19.18 11.38
CA LYS A 680 -21.81 17.73 11.46
C LYS A 680 -20.68 17.40 12.45
N GLU A 681 -21.03 17.12 13.71
CA GLU A 681 -20.06 16.92 14.80
C GLU A 681 -18.97 15.90 14.48
N THR A 682 -19.31 14.80 13.80
CA THR A 682 -18.38 13.71 13.45
C THR A 682 -17.51 13.99 12.21
N GLN A 683 -17.59 15.19 11.63
CA GLN A 683 -16.84 15.55 10.41
C GLN A 683 -16.12 16.90 10.54
N LYS A 684 -16.11 17.49 11.73
CA LYS A 684 -15.39 18.73 12.04
C LYS A 684 -13.89 18.50 12.06
N PRO A 685 -13.08 19.53 11.79
CA PRO A 685 -11.64 19.47 12.09
C PRO A 685 -11.44 19.15 13.57
N SER A 686 -10.47 18.29 13.85
CA SER A 686 -10.13 17.94 15.22
C SER A 686 -8.63 17.93 15.44
N LEU A 687 -8.21 18.28 16.65
CA LEU A 687 -6.84 18.10 17.10
C LEU A 687 -6.86 17.06 18.22
N ASN A 688 -6.27 15.90 17.97
CA ASN A 688 -6.15 14.85 18.97
C ASN A 688 -4.75 14.89 19.58
N ILE A 689 -4.68 15.08 20.91
CA ILE A 689 -3.42 15.11 21.64
C ILE A 689 -3.42 13.96 22.64
N THR A 690 -2.49 13.03 22.50
CA THR A 690 -2.26 11.96 23.47
C THR A 690 -1.17 12.36 24.45
N LYS A 691 -1.35 12.01 25.71
CA LYS A 691 -0.36 12.24 26.78
C LYS A 691 0.41 10.95 27.04
N LYS A 692 1.71 11.09 27.33
CA LYS A 692 2.50 9.99 27.89
C LYS A 692 1.93 9.59 29.24
N VAL A 693 1.75 8.31 29.46
CA VAL A 693 1.33 7.78 30.78
C VAL A 693 2.49 8.02 31.75
N SER A 694 2.27 8.83 32.80
CA SER A 694 3.28 9.05 33.84
C SER A 694 3.41 7.81 34.73
N SER A 695 4.61 7.28 34.85
CA SER A 695 4.94 6.13 35.69
C SER A 695 5.18 6.51 37.17
N GLU A 696 4.35 7.34 37.79
CA GLU A 696 4.44 7.60 39.22
C GLU A 696 3.15 7.17 39.94
N ASN A 697 3.31 6.09 40.74
CA ASN A 697 2.37 5.46 41.66
C ASN A 697 1.53 4.27 41.17
N ILE A 698 2.23 3.20 40.79
CA ILE A 698 1.66 1.84 40.82
C ILE A 698 2.63 0.97 41.66
N PRO A 699 2.14 0.14 42.59
CA PRO A 699 2.99 -0.81 43.29
C PRO A 699 3.59 -1.77 42.25
N VAL A 700 4.88 -1.96 42.30
CA VAL A 700 5.65 -2.83 41.41
C VAL A 700 5.11 -4.26 41.47
N VAL A 701 4.23 -4.62 40.57
CA VAL A 701 4.08 -5.98 40.04
C VAL A 701 4.94 -5.98 38.78
N PRO A 702 5.82 -6.96 38.54
CA PRO A 702 6.65 -6.95 37.32
C PRO A 702 5.70 -7.06 36.12
N GLU A 703 5.57 -5.97 35.42
CA GLU A 703 4.84 -5.89 34.16
C GLU A 703 5.65 -6.62 33.10
N ILE A 704 5.17 -7.74 32.62
CA ILE A 704 5.66 -8.36 31.40
C ILE A 704 5.04 -7.55 30.27
N ILE A 705 5.77 -6.56 29.80
CA ILE A 705 5.45 -5.89 28.52
C ILE A 705 5.72 -6.92 27.44
N GLU A 706 4.69 -7.54 26.89
CA GLU A 706 4.83 -8.35 25.68
C GLU A 706 5.09 -7.36 24.52
N LYS A 707 6.36 -7.25 24.17
CA LYS A 707 6.81 -6.51 23.01
C LYS A 707 6.38 -7.26 21.75
N ILE A 708 5.81 -6.52 20.78
CA ILE A 708 5.38 -7.11 19.50
C ILE A 708 6.61 -7.37 18.63
N THR A 709 6.82 -8.62 18.25
CA THR A 709 7.87 -9.00 17.30
C THR A 709 7.41 -8.73 15.88
N LEU A 710 8.16 -7.90 15.16
CA LEU A 710 7.95 -7.59 13.75
C LEU A 710 9.14 -8.07 12.91
N ASN A 711 8.89 -8.34 11.62
CA ASN A 711 9.90 -8.75 10.67
C ASN A 711 9.99 -7.77 9.51
N ALA A 712 11.20 -7.31 9.21
CA ALA A 712 11.49 -6.51 8.02
C ALA A 712 12.52 -7.23 7.14
N THR A 713 12.38 -7.10 5.82
CA THR A 713 13.36 -7.60 4.85
C THR A 713 13.79 -6.45 3.95
N LEU A 714 15.04 -6.01 4.09
CA LEU A 714 15.64 -4.95 3.29
C LEU A 714 16.38 -5.58 2.10
N THR A 715 15.91 -5.32 0.89
CA THR A 715 16.52 -5.77 -0.38
C THR A 715 17.17 -4.62 -1.16
N GLY A 716 16.96 -3.38 -0.74
CA GLY A 716 17.56 -2.18 -1.33
C GLY A 716 18.97 -1.91 -0.83
N ALA A 717 19.89 -2.85 -1.01
CA ALA A 717 21.29 -2.66 -0.67
C ALA A 717 22.01 -1.78 -1.69
N ILE A 718 23.12 -1.16 -1.26
CA ILE A 718 24.16 -0.65 -2.15
C ILE A 718 25.40 -1.51 -1.94
N ASP A 719 26.06 -1.97 -2.98
CA ASP A 719 27.31 -2.72 -2.82
C ASP A 719 28.41 -2.29 -3.80
N ASN A 720 29.65 -2.63 -3.49
CA ASN A 720 30.79 -2.41 -4.37
C ASN A 720 31.97 -3.31 -4.01
N ARG A 721 32.55 -3.92 -4.99
CA ARG A 721 33.70 -4.81 -4.86
C ARG A 721 34.99 -4.03 -4.66
N LEU A 722 35.83 -4.48 -3.75
CA LEU A 722 37.18 -4.00 -3.55
C LEU A 722 38.19 -5.06 -4.04
N ARG A 723 38.93 -4.75 -5.10
CA ARG A 723 39.88 -5.71 -5.73
C ARG A 723 41.30 -5.22 -5.71
N GLU A 724 42.16 -5.94 -5.03
CA GLU A 724 43.60 -5.64 -4.99
C GLU A 724 44.26 -5.69 -6.37
N ALA A 725 43.81 -6.62 -7.22
CA ALA A 725 44.31 -6.75 -8.61
C ALA A 725 43.99 -5.54 -9.51
N SER A 726 43.04 -4.67 -9.11
CA SER A 726 42.67 -3.46 -9.83
C SER A 726 42.30 -2.35 -8.83
N PRO A 727 43.30 -1.79 -8.10
CA PRO A 727 43.08 -1.13 -6.84
C PRO A 727 42.37 0.24 -6.93
N ASP A 728 42.29 0.84 -8.10
CA ASP A 728 41.60 2.10 -8.34
C ASP A 728 40.31 1.95 -9.13
N ALA A 729 39.94 0.72 -9.55
CA ALA A 729 38.72 0.45 -10.29
C ALA A 729 37.51 0.43 -9.35
N VAL A 730 36.38 1.01 -9.80
CA VAL A 730 35.09 1.01 -9.14
C VAL A 730 34.17 -0.02 -9.80
N TYR A 731 33.45 -0.79 -9.02
CA TYR A 731 32.65 -1.93 -9.49
C TYR A 731 31.17 -1.85 -9.08
N GLN A 732 30.60 -0.66 -8.99
CA GLN A 732 29.24 -0.43 -8.53
C GLN A 732 28.16 -1.16 -9.37
N ASP A 733 28.43 -1.45 -10.64
CA ASP A 733 27.50 -2.11 -11.56
C ASP A 733 27.83 -3.60 -11.74
N SER A 734 28.60 -4.19 -10.82
CA SER A 734 28.96 -5.61 -10.90
C SER A 734 27.77 -6.50 -10.53
N THR A 735 27.51 -7.55 -11.30
CA THR A 735 26.43 -8.51 -11.03
C THR A 735 26.77 -9.51 -9.92
N PHE A 736 27.93 -9.40 -9.30
CA PHE A 736 28.36 -10.26 -8.20
C PHE A 736 29.35 -9.54 -7.30
N ILE A 737 29.38 -9.94 -6.04
CA ILE A 737 30.36 -9.58 -5.02
C ILE A 737 31.33 -10.75 -4.83
N ASP A 738 32.57 -10.47 -4.44
CA ASP A 738 33.58 -11.49 -4.26
C ASP A 738 34.44 -11.29 -3.02
N VAL A 739 34.80 -12.42 -2.40
CA VAL A 739 35.64 -12.44 -1.22
C VAL A 739 36.71 -13.55 -1.31
N GLY A 740 37.80 -13.36 -0.61
CA GLY A 740 38.89 -14.33 -0.56
C GLY A 740 40.12 -13.89 -1.32
N GLY A 741 40.94 -14.82 -1.79
CA GLY A 741 42.14 -14.55 -2.53
C GLY A 741 42.28 -15.45 -3.77
N ILE A 742 42.81 -14.90 -4.85
CA ILE A 742 43.22 -15.62 -6.06
C ILE A 742 44.41 -14.91 -6.71
N ASN A 743 45.40 -15.66 -7.16
CA ASN A 743 46.61 -15.13 -7.83
C ASN A 743 47.33 -14.05 -6.98
N ASP A 744 47.49 -14.31 -5.70
CA ASP A 744 48.13 -13.40 -4.71
C ASP A 744 47.43 -12.03 -4.56
N ALA A 745 46.17 -11.88 -4.93
CA ALA A 745 45.37 -10.66 -4.75
C ALA A 745 44.16 -10.90 -3.86
N GLY A 746 43.86 -9.97 -2.96
CA GLY A 746 42.73 -9.97 -2.08
C GLY A 746 41.45 -9.39 -2.73
N TYR A 747 40.31 -9.94 -2.32
CA TYR A 747 38.95 -9.54 -2.78
C TYR A 747 38.08 -9.37 -1.57
N ARG A 748 37.39 -8.21 -1.49
CA ARG A 748 36.48 -7.84 -0.43
C ARG A 748 35.27 -7.13 -1.00
N ASP A 749 34.26 -6.93 -0.20
CA ASP A 749 33.06 -6.20 -0.60
C ASP A 749 32.60 -5.20 0.47
N MET A 750 32.01 -4.11 0.04
CA MET A 750 31.34 -3.10 0.85
C MET A 750 29.85 -3.13 0.53
N MET A 751 29.01 -3.27 1.55
CA MET A 751 27.57 -3.31 1.37
C MET A 751 26.85 -2.42 2.39
N GLY A 752 25.82 -1.72 1.97
CA GLY A 752 25.01 -0.84 2.82
C GLY A 752 23.52 -1.12 2.69
N PHE A 753 22.80 -1.05 3.80
CA PHE A 753 21.34 -1.12 3.87
C PHE A 753 20.80 0.15 4.52
N ASP A 754 19.67 0.65 4.03
CA ASP A 754 19.00 1.79 4.65
C ASP A 754 18.27 1.31 5.92
N LEU A 755 18.73 1.80 7.07
CA LEU A 755 18.15 1.54 8.38
C LEU A 755 17.42 2.77 8.95
N SER A 756 17.13 3.78 8.14
CA SER A 756 16.54 5.05 8.59
C SER A 756 15.12 4.92 9.16
N GLU A 757 14.40 3.86 8.82
CA GLU A 757 13.08 3.54 9.38
C GLU A 757 13.16 3.01 10.82
N PHE A 758 14.34 2.56 11.27
CA PHE A 758 14.57 2.03 12.60
C PHE A 758 15.30 3.07 13.46
N ASN A 759 14.80 3.33 14.63
CA ASN A 759 15.32 4.36 15.53
C ASN A 759 15.69 3.76 16.89
N ASN A 760 16.20 4.58 17.81
CA ASN A 760 16.66 4.17 19.14
C ASN A 760 15.55 3.59 20.05
N THR A 761 14.28 3.63 19.66
CA THR A 761 13.18 2.97 20.37
C THR A 761 12.88 1.58 19.81
N THR A 762 13.41 1.26 18.63
CA THR A 762 13.28 -0.07 18.01
C THR A 762 14.25 -1.04 18.68
N GLU A 763 13.74 -2.08 19.32
CA GLU A 763 14.58 -3.13 19.87
C GLU A 763 14.77 -4.25 18.85
N VAL A 764 15.90 -4.26 18.17
CA VAL A 764 16.24 -5.35 17.23
C VAL A 764 16.54 -6.62 18.04
N THR A 765 15.78 -7.69 17.81
CA THR A 765 16.01 -9.00 18.45
C THR A 765 16.91 -9.88 17.63
N SER A 766 16.79 -9.84 16.30
CA SER A 766 17.61 -10.59 15.35
C SER A 766 17.84 -9.76 14.07
N ALA A 767 19.04 -9.87 13.49
CA ALA A 767 19.31 -9.32 12.16
C ALA A 767 20.27 -10.25 11.41
N ASN A 768 19.83 -10.75 10.26
CA ASN A 768 20.54 -11.73 9.46
C ASN A 768 20.81 -11.21 8.06
N LEU A 769 22.09 -11.20 7.66
CA LEU A 769 22.52 -10.89 6.30
C LEU A 769 22.54 -12.17 5.48
N PHE A 770 21.82 -12.18 4.36
CA PHE A 770 21.72 -13.30 3.43
C PHE A 770 22.48 -13.02 2.16
N LEU A 771 23.41 -13.90 1.81
CA LEU A 771 24.21 -13.87 0.59
C LEU A 771 23.95 -15.12 -0.26
N TYR A 772 23.68 -14.96 -1.54
CA TYR A 772 23.38 -16.08 -2.46
C TYR A 772 24.63 -16.60 -3.16
N TRP A 773 25.06 -17.81 -2.82
CA TRP A 773 26.23 -18.44 -3.43
C TRP A 773 25.86 -19.17 -4.69
N TYR A 774 26.19 -18.56 -5.84
CA TYR A 774 25.72 -19.03 -7.15
C TYR A 774 26.77 -19.81 -7.95
N TYR A 775 26.33 -20.70 -8.77
CA TYR A 775 27.17 -21.37 -9.76
C TYR A 775 27.29 -20.51 -11.04
N PRO A 776 28.45 -20.26 -11.63
CA PRO A 776 29.76 -20.95 -11.43
C PRO A 776 30.79 -20.17 -10.58
N ALA A 777 30.36 -19.49 -9.55
CA ALA A 777 31.24 -18.64 -8.73
C ALA A 777 32.23 -19.43 -7.85
N GLY A 778 33.11 -20.12 -8.46
CA GLY A 778 34.23 -20.81 -7.84
C GLY A 778 34.28 -22.31 -8.19
N ASN A 779 35.48 -22.81 -8.20
CA ASN A 779 35.82 -24.24 -8.27
C ASN A 779 36.15 -24.74 -6.86
N THR A 780 36.46 -26.03 -6.73
CA THR A 780 37.10 -26.53 -5.52
C THR A 780 38.40 -25.75 -5.26
N ARG A 781 38.58 -25.35 -4.02
CA ARG A 781 39.68 -24.51 -3.56
C ARG A 781 40.58 -25.30 -2.63
N PRO A 782 41.89 -25.02 -2.61
CA PRO A 782 42.81 -25.70 -1.70
C PRO A 782 42.49 -25.45 -0.22
N ASP A 783 42.00 -24.24 0.10
CA ASP A 783 41.71 -23.84 1.47
C ASP A 783 40.20 -23.49 1.65
N ASP A 784 39.72 -23.61 2.89
CA ASP A 784 38.37 -23.17 3.26
C ASP A 784 38.26 -21.65 3.15
N THR A 785 37.12 -21.14 2.71
CA THR A 785 36.83 -19.70 2.73
C THR A 785 36.00 -19.39 3.97
N ILE A 786 36.60 -18.72 4.94
CA ILE A 786 35.93 -18.24 6.13
C ILE A 786 35.55 -16.76 5.86
N VAL A 787 34.30 -16.51 5.52
CA VAL A 787 33.75 -15.18 5.27
C VAL A 787 33.46 -14.49 6.61
N GLU A 788 33.89 -13.26 6.75
CA GLU A 788 33.78 -12.45 7.95
C GLU A 788 33.15 -11.09 7.65
N VAL A 789 32.30 -10.61 8.56
CA VAL A 789 31.63 -9.31 8.49
C VAL A 789 32.20 -8.38 9.56
N TYR A 790 32.53 -7.18 9.12
CA TYR A 790 33.08 -6.10 9.96
C TYR A 790 32.32 -4.79 9.74
N ARG A 791 32.45 -3.85 10.67
CA ARG A 791 31.92 -2.49 10.56
C ARG A 791 32.95 -1.59 9.83
N PRO A 792 32.60 -0.99 8.66
CA PRO A 792 33.48 -0.02 8.03
C PRO A 792 33.80 1.14 8.97
N ALA A 793 35.07 1.56 9.00
CA ALA A 793 35.52 2.62 9.92
C ALA A 793 35.07 4.02 9.51
N SER A 794 34.59 4.20 8.30
CA SER A 794 34.14 5.47 7.76
C SER A 794 33.07 5.25 6.69
N SER A 795 32.19 6.22 6.47
CA SER A 795 31.28 6.28 5.34
C SER A 795 32.04 6.24 4.01
N TRP A 796 31.42 5.69 3.01
CA TRP A 796 32.01 5.47 1.68
C TRP A 796 30.98 5.82 0.59
N ASN A 797 31.44 5.98 -0.65
CA ASN A 797 30.60 6.40 -1.77
C ASN A 797 30.70 5.38 -2.89
N THR A 798 29.57 4.76 -3.27
CA THR A 798 29.49 3.71 -4.31
C THR A 798 30.12 4.12 -5.63
N SER A 799 29.99 5.38 -6.02
CA SER A 799 30.54 5.88 -7.29
C SER A 799 32.08 6.05 -7.31
N TYR A 800 32.73 5.90 -6.16
CA TYR A 800 34.18 6.16 -6.04
C TYR A 800 34.94 5.15 -5.21
N VAL A 801 34.24 4.32 -4.43
CA VAL A 801 34.89 3.33 -3.56
C VAL A 801 35.63 2.29 -4.40
N SER A 802 36.87 2.04 -3.98
CA SER A 802 37.78 1.08 -4.60
C SER A 802 38.72 0.50 -3.55
N TRP A 803 39.59 -0.40 -3.93
CA TRP A 803 40.60 -0.93 -2.99
C TRP A 803 41.44 0.17 -2.31
N ASN A 804 41.78 1.26 -3.06
CA ASN A 804 42.59 2.36 -2.54
C ASN A 804 41.80 3.50 -1.93
N LYS A 805 40.52 3.68 -2.32
CA LYS A 805 39.74 4.88 -2.02
C LYS A 805 38.38 4.55 -1.44
N ARG A 806 37.94 5.39 -0.48
CA ARG A 806 36.55 5.32 0.02
C ARG A 806 35.60 6.36 -0.63
N ASP A 807 36.20 7.40 -1.25
CA ASP A 807 35.44 8.46 -1.94
C ASP A 807 36.33 9.12 -3.00
N LYS A 808 35.79 10.04 -3.81
CA LYS A 808 36.36 10.66 -5.02
C LYS A 808 37.85 11.05 -4.88
N ASN A 809 38.26 11.62 -3.77
CA ASN A 809 39.62 12.07 -3.52
C ASN A 809 40.09 11.67 -2.10
N VAL A 810 39.47 10.67 -1.52
CA VAL A 810 39.75 10.24 -0.14
C VAL A 810 40.17 8.78 -0.15
N ALA A 811 41.45 8.57 0.17
CA ALA A 811 41.97 7.21 0.28
C ALA A 811 41.53 6.55 1.60
N TRP A 812 41.49 5.23 1.62
CA TRP A 812 41.49 4.46 2.83
C TRP A 812 42.84 4.69 3.55
N LYS A 813 42.87 4.61 4.85
CA LYS A 813 44.12 4.62 5.62
C LYS A 813 44.93 3.35 5.33
N ASN A 814 44.19 2.23 5.17
CA ASN A 814 44.74 0.95 4.76
C ASN A 814 44.03 0.49 3.47
N PRO A 815 44.78 0.24 2.37
CA PRO A 815 44.13 -0.28 1.16
C PRO A 815 43.35 -1.57 1.39
N GLY A 816 42.19 -1.67 0.70
CA GLY A 816 41.26 -2.77 0.90
C GLY A 816 40.21 -2.50 1.98
N GLY A 817 40.11 -1.23 2.46
CA GLY A 817 39.12 -0.77 3.42
C GLY A 817 39.59 -0.74 4.86
N ASP A 818 39.17 0.27 5.60
CA ASP A 818 39.36 0.36 7.05
C ASP A 818 38.11 -0.14 7.78
N TRP A 819 38.28 -0.96 8.80
CA TRP A 819 37.17 -1.50 9.59
C TRP A 819 37.45 -1.50 11.09
N TYR A 820 36.36 -1.52 11.86
CA TYR A 820 36.39 -1.89 13.26
C TYR A 820 35.83 -3.30 13.45
N ASP A 821 36.47 -4.06 14.32
CA ASP A 821 35.92 -5.33 14.79
C ASP A 821 34.82 -5.09 15.86
N LYS A 822 34.14 -6.15 16.28
CA LYS A 822 33.05 -6.03 17.27
C LYS A 822 33.52 -5.54 18.66
N ASN A 823 34.79 -5.59 18.95
CA ASN A 823 35.38 -5.03 20.18
C ASN A 823 35.82 -3.56 20.00
N GLY A 824 35.54 -2.94 18.83
CA GLY A 824 35.93 -1.58 18.53
C GLY A 824 37.39 -1.38 18.20
N VAL A 825 38.13 -2.44 17.87
CA VAL A 825 39.56 -2.39 17.51
C VAL A 825 39.66 -2.12 16.00
N LEU A 826 40.38 -1.04 15.64
CA LEU A 826 40.63 -0.72 14.22
C LEU A 826 41.50 -1.81 13.58
N GLN A 827 41.11 -2.31 12.42
CA GLN A 827 41.73 -3.46 11.75
C GLN A 827 41.83 -4.72 12.64
N GLY A 828 40.88 -4.84 13.61
CA GLY A 828 40.85 -5.97 14.53
C GLY A 828 40.40 -7.26 13.85
N SER A 829 40.48 -8.36 14.57
CA SER A 829 40.29 -9.73 14.04
C SER A 829 39.07 -10.46 14.60
N THR A 830 38.22 -9.77 15.39
CA THR A 830 37.01 -10.35 15.96
C THR A 830 35.80 -9.87 15.14
N PRO A 831 35.30 -10.65 14.16
CA PRO A 831 34.20 -10.23 13.30
C PRO A 831 32.87 -10.16 14.05
N TYR A 832 31.91 -9.40 13.52
CA TYR A 832 30.52 -9.43 13.97
C TYR A 832 29.83 -10.75 13.59
N ALA A 833 30.13 -11.27 12.41
CA ALA A 833 29.60 -12.54 11.93
C ALA A 833 30.64 -13.31 11.12
N THR A 834 30.51 -14.64 11.08
CA THR A 834 31.38 -15.52 10.30
C THR A 834 30.64 -16.74 9.77
N ILE A 835 30.99 -17.16 8.56
CA ILE A 835 30.52 -18.42 7.96
C ILE A 835 31.65 -19.10 7.20
N THR A 836 31.70 -20.44 7.17
CA THR A 836 32.76 -21.23 6.53
C THR A 836 32.25 -21.98 5.31
N PHE A 837 32.86 -21.74 4.17
CA PHE A 837 32.67 -22.50 2.93
C PHE A 837 33.87 -23.46 2.76
N LYS A 838 33.59 -24.74 2.83
CA LYS A 838 34.65 -25.76 2.67
C LYS A 838 35.28 -25.67 1.29
N GLY A 839 36.61 -25.76 1.21
CA GLY A 839 37.31 -25.71 -0.07
C GLY A 839 36.94 -26.82 -1.06
N SER A 840 36.49 -27.95 -0.53
CA SER A 840 35.99 -29.08 -1.33
C SER A 840 34.57 -28.89 -1.87
N THR A 841 33.80 -27.89 -1.41
CA THR A 841 32.42 -27.66 -1.85
C THR A 841 32.36 -26.75 -3.05
N LEU A 842 31.36 -27.01 -3.92
CA LEU A 842 30.99 -26.17 -5.07
C LEU A 842 29.81 -25.28 -4.71
N PRO A 843 29.62 -24.16 -5.42
CA PRO A 843 28.42 -23.35 -5.29
C PRO A 843 27.14 -24.17 -5.52
N ASP A 844 26.15 -23.99 -4.63
CA ASP A 844 24.94 -24.82 -4.58
C ASP A 844 23.65 -24.04 -4.84
N ASN A 845 23.75 -22.78 -5.30
CA ASN A 845 22.64 -21.92 -5.68
C ASN A 845 21.62 -21.70 -4.56
N ARG A 846 22.10 -21.37 -3.36
CA ARG A 846 21.25 -21.04 -2.21
C ARG A 846 21.78 -19.87 -1.38
N TYR A 847 20.93 -19.37 -0.52
CA TYR A 847 21.31 -18.37 0.46
C TYR A 847 22.11 -18.98 1.61
N TYR A 848 23.05 -18.17 2.09
CA TYR A 848 23.81 -18.37 3.31
C TYR A 848 23.59 -17.19 4.25
N GLU A 849 23.36 -17.50 5.51
CA GLU A 849 22.96 -16.57 6.54
C GLU A 849 24.14 -16.23 7.46
N LEU A 850 24.28 -14.94 7.77
CA LEU A 850 25.27 -14.37 8.68
C LEU A 850 24.54 -13.53 9.72
N ASP A 851 24.59 -13.94 10.99
CA ASP A 851 23.99 -13.20 12.11
C ASP A 851 24.79 -11.89 12.35
N VAL A 852 24.20 -10.76 12.01
CA VAL A 852 24.73 -9.41 12.19
C VAL A 852 23.97 -8.61 13.24
N THR A 853 23.22 -9.29 14.10
CA THR A 853 22.34 -8.68 15.11
C THR A 853 23.04 -7.62 15.96
N GLU A 854 24.23 -7.89 16.46
CA GLU A 854 24.97 -6.93 17.28
C GLU A 854 25.34 -5.67 16.50
N LEU A 855 25.76 -5.80 15.25
CA LEU A 855 26.12 -4.65 14.40
C LEU A 855 24.90 -3.78 14.10
N VAL A 856 23.78 -4.41 13.73
CA VAL A 856 22.53 -3.68 13.42
C VAL A 856 21.98 -3.00 14.68
N LYS A 857 22.04 -3.64 15.84
CA LYS A 857 21.68 -3.00 17.13
C LYS A 857 22.51 -1.75 17.41
N GLU A 858 23.80 -1.78 17.13
CA GLU A 858 24.70 -0.63 17.32
C GLU A 858 24.35 0.53 16.38
N TYR A 859 23.89 0.25 15.16
CA TYR A 859 23.43 1.26 14.21
C TYR A 859 22.06 1.84 14.59
N VAL A 860 21.09 0.98 14.86
CA VAL A 860 19.72 1.40 15.21
C VAL A 860 19.68 2.17 16.53
N SER A 861 20.49 1.80 17.52
CA SER A 861 20.61 2.55 18.78
C SER A 861 21.34 3.90 18.66
N GLY A 862 21.89 4.21 17.49
CA GLY A 862 22.70 5.42 17.28
C GLY A 862 24.07 5.38 17.95
N LYS A 863 24.53 4.21 18.44
CA LYS A 863 25.86 4.05 19.01
C LYS A 863 26.96 4.35 17.99
N TYR A 864 26.71 3.97 16.75
CA TYR A 864 27.56 4.30 15.60
C TYR A 864 26.69 4.73 14.42
N GLU A 865 27.26 5.58 13.54
CA GLU A 865 26.68 5.89 12.25
C GLU A 865 26.58 4.61 11.39
N ASN A 866 25.49 4.41 10.67
CA ASN A 866 25.34 3.30 9.74
C ASN A 866 26.30 3.46 8.55
N THR A 867 27.43 2.81 8.61
CA THR A 867 28.45 2.76 7.54
C THR A 867 28.36 1.49 6.70
N GLY A 868 27.33 0.65 6.91
CA GLY A 868 27.13 -0.63 6.22
C GLY A 868 28.01 -1.75 6.78
N VAL A 869 28.38 -2.69 5.93
CA VAL A 869 29.22 -3.84 6.26
C VAL A 869 30.40 -3.95 5.30
N LEU A 870 31.55 -4.35 5.82
CA LEU A 870 32.70 -4.81 5.03
C LEU A 870 32.77 -6.33 5.15
N ILE A 871 32.77 -7.00 4.00
CA ILE A 871 32.77 -8.46 3.88
C ILE A 871 34.13 -8.89 3.31
N LYS A 872 34.84 -9.75 4.01
CA LYS A 872 36.14 -10.25 3.61
C LYS A 872 36.35 -11.71 4.03
N ALA A 873 37.30 -12.38 3.46
CA ALA A 873 37.75 -13.65 4.01
C ALA A 873 38.79 -13.46 5.14
N ARG A 874 38.80 -14.39 6.10
CA ARG A 874 39.77 -14.40 7.21
C ARG A 874 41.22 -14.38 6.70
N THR A 875 41.48 -15.25 5.74
CA THR A 875 42.72 -15.32 4.97
C THR A 875 42.37 -15.17 3.49
N GLU A 876 43.17 -14.46 2.74
CA GLU A 876 42.89 -14.17 1.33
C GLU A 876 43.94 -14.88 0.44
N ASN A 877 43.99 -16.23 0.57
CA ASN A 877 44.92 -17.12 -0.14
C ASN A 877 44.20 -18.26 -0.88
N ASN A 878 44.15 -18.18 -2.21
CA ASN A 878 43.55 -19.21 -3.09
C ASN A 878 42.22 -19.78 -2.63
N ASN A 879 41.41 -18.99 -1.98
CA ASN A 879 40.11 -19.35 -1.40
C ASN A 879 38.97 -18.45 -1.88
N TYR A 880 39.06 -17.96 -3.11
CA TYR A 880 38.12 -17.06 -3.75
C TYR A 880 36.73 -17.71 -3.90
N ILE A 881 35.68 -16.99 -3.50
CA ILE A 881 34.26 -17.27 -3.80
C ILE A 881 33.52 -15.98 -4.16
N ALA A 882 32.34 -16.12 -4.79
CA ALA A 882 31.52 -14.98 -5.12
C ALA A 882 30.05 -15.26 -4.85
N PHE A 883 29.31 -14.20 -4.52
CA PHE A 883 27.86 -14.20 -4.34
C PHE A 883 27.23 -13.24 -5.33
N TYR A 884 25.93 -13.35 -5.57
CA TYR A 884 25.24 -12.33 -6.36
C TYR A 884 25.26 -10.98 -5.63
N SER A 885 25.34 -9.90 -6.41
CA SER A 885 25.18 -8.52 -5.96
C SER A 885 23.72 -8.08 -6.10
N ILE A 886 23.44 -6.83 -5.70
CA ILE A 886 22.13 -6.20 -5.94
C ILE A 886 21.87 -6.01 -7.45
N GLU A 887 22.92 -5.86 -8.26
CA GLU A 887 22.85 -5.68 -9.72
C GLU A 887 22.76 -7.00 -10.50
N CYS A 888 22.60 -8.15 -9.83
CA CYS A 888 22.54 -9.45 -10.52
C CYS A 888 21.31 -9.61 -11.44
N GLY A 889 20.30 -8.73 -11.30
CA GLY A 889 19.08 -8.77 -12.11
C GLY A 889 18.09 -9.88 -11.74
N ILE A 890 18.35 -10.65 -10.69
CA ILE A 890 17.48 -11.73 -10.19
C ILE A 890 17.03 -11.38 -8.78
N GLU A 891 15.90 -10.71 -8.67
CA GLU A 891 15.37 -10.16 -7.40
C GLU A 891 15.28 -11.18 -6.26
N THR A 892 15.04 -12.46 -6.58
CA THR A 892 14.99 -13.55 -5.60
C THR A 892 16.37 -14.05 -5.14
N GLN A 893 17.47 -13.49 -5.64
CA GLN A 893 18.85 -13.93 -5.36
C GLN A 893 19.79 -12.79 -4.94
N VAL A 894 19.25 -11.57 -4.82
CA VAL A 894 19.99 -10.39 -4.32
C VAL A 894 20.33 -10.54 -2.83
N PRO A 895 21.41 -9.91 -2.36
CA PRO A 895 21.67 -9.78 -0.94
C PRO A 895 20.49 -9.12 -0.22
N LYS A 896 20.18 -9.60 0.98
CA LYS A 896 19.09 -9.05 1.79
C LYS A 896 19.47 -9.06 3.27
N LEU A 897 18.97 -8.08 4.00
CA LEU A 897 19.04 -8.01 5.44
C LEU A 897 17.65 -8.24 6.02
N GLN A 898 17.46 -9.31 6.78
CA GLN A 898 16.23 -9.58 7.51
C GLN A 898 16.40 -9.18 8.97
N LEU A 899 15.45 -8.38 9.45
CA LEU A 899 15.39 -7.96 10.84
C LEU A 899 14.16 -8.55 11.52
N GLU A 900 14.34 -9.02 12.73
CA GLU A 900 13.29 -9.24 13.70
C GLU A 900 13.47 -8.22 14.82
N TYR A 901 12.42 -7.50 15.16
CA TYR A 901 12.49 -6.39 16.10
C TYR A 901 11.21 -6.24 16.90
N LEU A 902 11.33 -5.64 18.06
CA LEU A 902 10.21 -5.34 18.97
C LEU A 902 9.92 -3.84 18.94
N ILE A 903 8.65 -3.53 18.93
CA ILE A 903 8.16 -2.15 19.09
C ILE A 903 7.40 -2.05 20.40
#